data_6f015ba033aeb968f98cbd0acbe4141c
#
_entry.id   6f015ba033aeb968f98cbd0acbe4141c
#
_cell.length_a   1.000
_cell.length_b   1.000
_cell.length_c   1.000
_cell.angle_alpha   90.00
_cell.angle_beta   90.00
_cell.angle_gamma   90.00
#
_symmetry.space_group_name_H-M   'P 1'
#
loop_
_entity.id
_entity.type
_entity.pdbx_description
1 polymer ?
#
loop_
_entity_poly.entity_id
_entity_poly.type
_entity_poly.pdbx_seq_one_letter_code
_entity_poly.pdbx_strand_id
1 'polypeptide(L)'
;MRQIQLFVLFILLVASIAFPLNFNDTPISASGQELPRAMSNWDMINYGQYGRSHSPQSIINQDNADNLEMKWIYPYPPTTYPTIPGSIRTYAGSGSPVLIVDGVAYSATNQRALVAVDAASGSLIWNNVVAYDNDALQQTYPHVKGMLPHTHAVNYYDDRGIIIPSLQSCQVDGHDSLIGDVVFSVMEMCGTEEEAQAWGNQGYYASIGTHPPQFYDDIMVVPVMGSSGNGGRSFIAGYDVSDMDNPKRIWQTFLMPPAQGDPDWALHHCDIGYFFSYPEWLDTGRLGVPCNEVPEENLKNDWINPQSSRGMVHTASSVATVWGHYLIDQETGLVYLGTGESGPYPNALRRPGVNLYGSAIVALDAKTGEFVWWYQTVPHDMWDYDCAWNAILGEVDGKKAIFKGCKNGFMYALDAATGEPFWIYHPPDAWLPQPGMSYPDPKNIDDLQRAWPTSHVGETSFTSSNFAGILEADMAYDGERLYLGSYNMPVTVVSPEYPEDFGNQLVMLPTSHPTNSSIYALDTDTGEELWRFFIDGAGFRGGLTVSGGVVYVPSGDGWLYLLNSETGEILSKRSFGIGLWTQATIGADSQGDMKVFVNTGGMSIASWGQTGIPGAMIALGLGDESSVVISEEVVVAPADPAAPVSPAEVQEVVTEIETIRTETVISPLSYLMIIISFIVLAISATMFITS
;
A
#
# COMPACT_ATOMS: atom_id res chain seq x y z
N MET A 1 -43.96 19.52 -34.75
CA MET A 1 -43.67 18.41 -33.82
C MET A 1 -43.15 17.14 -34.47
N ARG A 2 -43.76 16.57 -35.53
CA ARG A 2 -43.28 15.36 -36.20
C ARG A 2 -41.88 15.47 -36.86
N GLN A 3 -41.55 16.62 -37.43
CA GLN A 3 -40.20 16.87 -38.02
C GLN A 3 -39.10 17.02 -37.00
N ILE A 4 -39.41 17.56 -35.83
CA ILE A 4 -38.44 17.69 -34.71
C ILE A 4 -38.13 16.32 -34.10
N GLN A 5 -39.10 15.43 -33.99
CA GLN A 5 -38.89 14.03 -33.52
C GLN A 5 -38.04 13.23 -34.49
N LEU A 6 -38.15 13.44 -35.81
CA LEU A 6 -37.29 12.75 -36.79
C LEU A 6 -35.84 13.27 -36.74
N PHE A 7 -35.64 14.56 -36.47
CA PHE A 7 -34.32 15.15 -36.39
C PHE A 7 -33.55 14.74 -35.08
N VAL A 8 -34.29 14.66 -33.98
CA VAL A 8 -33.74 14.14 -32.71
C VAL A 8 -33.44 12.65 -32.80
N LEU A 9 -34.28 11.86 -33.52
CA LEU A 9 -34.01 10.45 -33.77
C LEU A 9 -32.80 10.24 -34.70
N PHE A 10 -32.56 11.14 -35.66
CA PHE A 10 -31.40 11.10 -36.55
C PHE A 10 -30.12 11.50 -35.83
N ILE A 11 -30.15 12.47 -34.91
CA ILE A 11 -29.00 12.84 -34.06
C ILE A 11 -28.69 11.71 -33.05
N LEU A 12 -29.70 11.07 -32.48
CA LEU A 12 -29.51 9.91 -31.62
C LEU A 12 -29.02 8.66 -32.39
N LEU A 13 -29.39 8.51 -33.68
CA LEU A 13 -28.90 7.43 -34.53
C LEU A 13 -27.47 7.67 -35.03
N VAL A 14 -27.07 8.93 -35.21
CA VAL A 14 -25.67 9.29 -35.57
C VAL A 14 -24.75 9.26 -34.35
N ALA A 15 -25.29 9.53 -33.15
CA ALA A 15 -24.56 9.35 -31.89
C ALA A 15 -24.37 7.88 -31.49
N SER A 16 -25.21 6.97 -32.00
CA SER A 16 -25.05 5.51 -31.81
C SER A 16 -24.17 4.83 -32.88
N ILE A 17 -23.60 5.58 -33.82
CA ILE A 17 -22.41 5.18 -34.61
C ILE A 17 -21.16 5.82 -33.96
N ALA A 18 -21.13 5.91 -32.64
CA ALA A 18 -19.90 5.96 -31.91
C ALA A 18 -19.22 4.59 -32.11
N PHE A 19 -18.08 4.60 -32.73
CA PHE A 19 -17.21 3.46 -32.91
C PHE A 19 -17.29 2.55 -31.69
N PRO A 20 -17.55 1.25 -31.81
CA PRO A 20 -17.25 0.35 -30.74
C PRO A 20 -15.73 0.52 -30.53
N LEU A 21 -15.35 1.15 -29.44
CA LEU A 21 -13.99 0.98 -28.92
C LEU A 21 -13.89 -0.52 -28.63
N ASN A 22 -13.21 -1.21 -29.53
CA ASN A 22 -12.95 -2.62 -29.39
C ASN A 22 -11.83 -2.75 -28.38
N PHE A 23 -12.20 -2.80 -27.09
CA PHE A 23 -11.25 -2.96 -25.99
C PHE A 23 -10.51 -4.31 -25.97
N ASN A 24 -10.63 -5.08 -27.04
CA ASN A 24 -9.83 -6.29 -27.27
C ASN A 24 -8.57 -6.03 -28.09
N ASP A 25 -8.27 -4.79 -28.46
CA ASP A 25 -7.03 -4.47 -29.12
C ASP A 25 -5.91 -4.46 -28.08
N THR A 26 -5.09 -5.50 -28.06
CA THR A 26 -3.84 -5.54 -27.32
C THR A 26 -2.95 -4.36 -27.76
N PRO A 27 -2.28 -3.66 -26.81
CA PRO A 27 -1.39 -2.55 -27.17
C PRO A 27 -0.32 -3.02 -28.15
N ILE A 28 -0.09 -2.26 -29.20
CA ILE A 28 0.96 -2.52 -30.19
C ILE A 28 2.17 -1.67 -29.81
N SER A 29 3.33 -2.29 -29.62
CA SER A 29 4.58 -1.57 -29.37
C SER A 29 4.95 -0.65 -30.56
N ALA A 30 5.79 0.37 -30.31
CA ALA A 30 6.33 1.24 -31.37
C ALA A 30 7.03 0.45 -32.51
N SER A 31 7.43 -0.79 -32.26
CA SER A 31 7.94 -1.74 -33.26
C SER A 31 6.83 -2.44 -34.08
N GLY A 32 5.56 -2.17 -33.77
CA GLY A 32 4.42 -2.84 -34.42
C GLY A 32 4.19 -4.27 -33.93
N GLN A 33 4.85 -4.70 -32.86
CA GLN A 33 4.67 -6.00 -32.26
C GLN A 33 3.68 -5.89 -31.10
N GLU A 34 2.66 -6.73 -31.13
CA GLU A 34 1.66 -6.83 -30.07
C GLU A 34 2.32 -7.35 -28.77
N LEU A 35 2.19 -6.58 -27.68
CA LEU A 35 2.77 -6.97 -26.40
C LEU A 35 1.81 -7.93 -25.65
N PRO A 36 2.33 -9.02 -25.07
CA PRO A 36 1.53 -9.84 -24.18
C PRO A 36 0.97 -9.00 -23.02
N ARG A 37 -0.28 -9.24 -22.65
CA ARG A 37 -0.96 -8.50 -21.56
C ARG A 37 -0.18 -8.52 -20.24
N ALA A 38 0.47 -9.63 -19.94
CA ALA A 38 1.37 -9.74 -18.78
C ALA A 38 2.55 -8.76 -18.82
N MET A 39 2.96 -8.27 -20.01
CA MET A 39 4.05 -7.29 -20.13
C MET A 39 3.52 -5.85 -20.19
N SER A 40 2.25 -5.65 -20.57
CA SER A 40 1.65 -4.33 -20.81
C SER A 40 0.84 -3.81 -19.61
N ASN A 41 0.32 -4.69 -18.76
CA ASN A 41 -0.57 -4.34 -17.67
C ASN A 41 0.11 -4.47 -16.31
N TRP A 42 -0.34 -3.63 -15.37
CA TRP A 42 -0.10 -3.73 -13.95
C TRP A 42 -1.46 -3.62 -13.26
N ASP A 43 -2.14 -4.74 -13.10
CA ASP A 43 -3.57 -4.80 -12.74
C ASP A 43 -3.86 -4.85 -11.24
N MET A 44 -2.89 -5.24 -10.44
CA MET A 44 -3.01 -5.32 -8.98
C MET A 44 -1.85 -4.65 -8.28
N ILE A 45 -2.06 -4.24 -7.05
CA ILE A 45 -0.97 -3.84 -6.16
C ILE A 45 0.09 -4.95 -6.14
N ASN A 46 1.36 -4.57 -6.19
CA ASN A 46 2.48 -5.51 -6.19
C ASN A 46 2.49 -6.50 -7.38
N TYR A 47 1.88 -6.12 -8.50
CA TYR A 47 1.87 -6.88 -9.75
C TYR A 47 1.29 -8.29 -9.60
N GLY A 48 -0.03 -8.36 -9.60
CA GLY A 48 -0.78 -9.61 -9.57
C GLY A 48 -0.89 -10.27 -8.19
N GLN A 49 -1.41 -11.49 -8.18
CA GLN A 49 -1.89 -12.18 -6.98
C GLN A 49 -0.80 -12.65 -6.01
N TYR A 50 0.45 -12.76 -6.47
CA TYR A 50 1.57 -13.31 -5.68
C TYR A 50 2.46 -12.27 -5.02
N GLY A 51 2.13 -10.99 -5.17
CA GLY A 51 2.83 -9.89 -4.50
C GLY A 51 4.29 -9.68 -4.94
N ARG A 52 4.66 -10.11 -6.14
CA ARG A 52 6.06 -10.16 -6.59
C ARG A 52 6.66 -8.83 -7.00
N SER A 53 5.84 -7.82 -7.28
CA SER A 53 6.30 -6.49 -7.72
C SER A 53 7.26 -6.56 -8.91
N HIS A 54 7.04 -7.51 -9.82
CA HIS A 54 7.90 -7.81 -10.96
C HIS A 54 7.14 -7.76 -12.27
N SER A 55 7.45 -6.79 -13.12
CA SER A 55 6.98 -6.78 -14.51
C SER A 55 7.99 -7.47 -15.44
N PRO A 56 7.57 -8.47 -16.22
CA PRO A 56 8.47 -9.23 -17.10
C PRO A 56 8.83 -8.49 -18.41
N GLN A 57 8.44 -7.22 -18.55
CA GLN A 57 8.84 -6.42 -19.69
C GLN A 57 10.36 -6.19 -19.74
N SER A 58 10.92 -5.98 -20.92
CA SER A 58 12.34 -5.72 -21.14
C SER A 58 12.60 -4.51 -22.07
N ILE A 59 11.58 -3.73 -22.38
CA ILE A 59 11.68 -2.53 -23.24
C ILE A 59 12.44 -1.44 -22.49
N ILE A 60 12.02 -1.14 -21.24
CA ILE A 60 12.81 -0.32 -20.33
C ILE A 60 13.70 -1.27 -19.55
N ASN A 61 15.02 -1.11 -19.70
CA ASN A 61 16.00 -2.03 -19.13
C ASN A 61 17.25 -1.27 -18.66
N GLN A 62 18.24 -2.01 -18.14
CA GLN A 62 19.48 -1.41 -17.61
C GLN A 62 20.28 -0.60 -18.62
N ASP A 63 20.15 -0.87 -19.92
CA ASP A 63 20.94 -0.17 -20.96
C ASP A 63 20.30 1.17 -21.36
N ASN A 64 19.02 1.42 -21.00
CA ASN A 64 18.29 2.62 -21.41
C ASN A 64 17.50 3.31 -20.28
N ALA A 65 17.58 2.83 -19.06
CA ALA A 65 16.88 3.43 -17.91
C ALA A 65 17.34 4.87 -17.60
N ASP A 66 18.54 5.25 -18.03
CA ASP A 66 19.06 6.61 -17.94
C ASP A 66 18.38 7.58 -18.93
N ASN A 67 17.71 7.07 -19.96
CA ASN A 67 16.99 7.85 -20.97
C ASN A 67 15.51 8.10 -20.60
N LEU A 68 15.07 7.72 -19.39
CA LEU A 68 13.72 8.02 -18.94
C LEU A 68 13.53 9.52 -18.75
N GLU A 69 12.44 10.06 -19.31
CA GLU A 69 12.04 11.45 -19.18
C GLU A 69 10.55 11.56 -18.82
N MET A 70 10.15 12.69 -18.25
CA MET A 70 8.75 12.95 -17.93
C MET A 70 7.95 13.16 -19.23
N LYS A 71 6.93 12.33 -19.44
CA LYS A 71 6.02 12.46 -20.59
C LYS A 71 4.83 13.32 -20.27
N TRP A 72 4.26 13.16 -19.09
CA TRP A 72 3.14 13.98 -18.63
C TRP A 72 3.03 13.96 -17.08
N ILE A 73 2.26 14.92 -16.58
CA ILE A 73 1.88 15.04 -15.17
C ILE A 73 0.38 15.31 -15.09
N TYR A 74 -0.33 14.54 -14.27
CA TYR A 74 -1.72 14.75 -13.92
C TYR A 74 -1.81 15.18 -12.45
N PRO A 75 -2.02 16.48 -12.15
CA PRO A 75 -2.16 16.96 -10.78
C PRO A 75 -3.50 16.52 -10.21
N TYR A 76 -3.49 15.95 -9.00
CA TYR A 76 -4.72 15.62 -8.32
C TYR A 76 -5.49 16.86 -7.92
N PRO A 77 -6.82 16.89 -8.14
CA PRO A 77 -7.63 18.04 -7.78
C PRO A 77 -7.65 18.22 -6.25
N PRO A 78 -7.62 19.47 -5.77
CA PRO A 78 -7.79 19.73 -4.36
C PRO A 78 -9.20 19.32 -3.94
N THR A 79 -9.32 18.57 -2.86
CA THR A 79 -10.61 18.21 -2.30
C THR A 79 -10.95 19.13 -1.13
N THR A 80 -12.23 19.46 -1.00
CA THR A 80 -12.77 20.16 0.17
C THR A 80 -13.36 19.13 1.10
N TYR A 81 -12.77 18.96 2.28
CA TYR A 81 -13.41 18.22 3.37
C TYR A 81 -14.58 19.06 3.91
N PRO A 82 -15.83 18.60 3.84
CA PRO A 82 -16.97 19.35 4.35
C PRO A 82 -16.94 19.58 5.86
N THR A 83 -16.23 18.73 6.60
CA THR A 83 -16.16 18.75 8.07
C THR A 83 -15.04 19.61 8.65
N ILE A 84 -14.12 20.11 7.84
CA ILE A 84 -13.10 21.06 8.31
C ILE A 84 -13.56 22.48 8.02
N PRO A 85 -13.83 23.31 9.05
CA PRO A 85 -14.34 24.65 8.82
C PRO A 85 -13.42 25.49 7.95
N GLY A 86 -13.88 25.80 6.78
CA GLY A 86 -13.69 26.99 5.97
C GLY A 86 -12.30 27.46 5.53
N SER A 87 -11.19 26.95 6.04
CA SER A 87 -9.90 27.61 5.79
C SER A 87 -8.75 26.72 5.33
N ILE A 88 -8.87 25.40 5.39
CA ILE A 88 -7.77 24.52 4.98
C ILE A 88 -8.25 23.69 3.80
N ARG A 89 -7.83 24.07 2.60
CA ARG A 89 -7.90 23.18 1.44
C ARG A 89 -6.84 22.10 1.65
N THR A 90 -7.26 20.89 1.92
CA THR A 90 -6.38 19.73 1.88
C THR A 90 -6.12 19.37 0.43
N TYR A 91 -4.86 19.36 0.06
CA TYR A 91 -4.45 18.90 -1.25
C TYR A 91 -4.51 17.37 -1.28
N ALA A 92 -5.11 16.83 -2.33
CA ALA A 92 -5.07 15.41 -2.56
C ALA A 92 -3.68 14.99 -3.07
N GLY A 93 -3.22 13.87 -2.60
CA GLY A 93 -2.14 13.10 -3.16
C GLY A 93 -2.58 11.64 -3.21
N SER A 94 -1.68 10.74 -3.47
CA SER A 94 -2.00 9.32 -3.48
C SER A 94 -1.02 8.51 -2.67
N GLY A 95 -1.53 7.64 -1.80
CA GLY A 95 -0.80 6.55 -1.16
C GLY A 95 -0.94 5.23 -1.92
N SER A 96 -1.67 5.22 -3.05
CA SER A 96 -1.89 4.06 -3.90
C SER A 96 -0.88 4.03 -5.04
N PRO A 97 -0.26 2.90 -5.37
CA PRO A 97 0.41 2.71 -6.66
C PRO A 97 -0.56 2.96 -7.83
N VAL A 98 -0.02 3.30 -8.98
CA VAL A 98 -0.81 3.45 -10.21
C VAL A 98 -1.02 2.08 -10.84
N LEU A 99 -2.26 1.70 -11.13
CA LEU A 99 -2.52 0.55 -11.98
C LEU A 99 -2.49 0.98 -13.44
N ILE A 100 -2.05 0.09 -14.31
CA ILE A 100 -2.09 0.29 -15.75
C ILE A 100 -2.77 -0.91 -16.36
N VAL A 101 -3.93 -0.69 -16.97
CA VAL A 101 -4.69 -1.77 -17.62
C VAL A 101 -5.19 -1.28 -18.97
N ASP A 102 -4.78 -1.98 -20.02
CA ASP A 102 -5.18 -1.75 -21.41
C ASP A 102 -5.04 -0.25 -21.83
N GLY A 103 -3.93 0.37 -21.41
CA GLY A 103 -3.61 1.77 -21.73
C GLY A 103 -4.32 2.81 -20.89
N VAL A 104 -5.01 2.41 -19.83
CA VAL A 104 -5.62 3.32 -18.84
C VAL A 104 -4.85 3.23 -17.53
N ALA A 105 -4.50 4.38 -16.96
CA ALA A 105 -3.88 4.48 -15.66
C ALA A 105 -4.92 4.82 -14.58
N TYR A 106 -5.02 3.98 -13.56
CA TYR A 106 -5.95 4.14 -12.45
C TYR A 106 -5.21 4.41 -11.15
N SER A 107 -5.76 5.28 -10.32
CA SER A 107 -5.25 5.50 -8.97
C SER A 107 -6.37 5.96 -8.04
N ALA A 108 -6.13 5.83 -6.75
CA ALA A 108 -6.99 6.39 -5.73
C ALA A 108 -6.25 7.47 -4.96
N THR A 109 -6.91 8.60 -4.72
CA THR A 109 -6.35 9.64 -3.86
C THR A 109 -6.50 9.25 -2.38
N ASN A 110 -5.64 9.80 -1.53
CA ASN A 110 -5.76 9.64 -0.07
C ASN A 110 -7.07 10.23 0.50
N GLN A 111 -7.87 10.87 -0.33
CA GLN A 111 -9.20 11.39 0.01
C GLN A 111 -10.32 10.59 -0.69
N ARG A 112 -10.04 9.34 -1.05
CA ARG A 112 -10.98 8.34 -1.58
C ARG A 112 -11.57 8.66 -2.96
N ALA A 113 -10.98 9.57 -3.74
CA ALA A 113 -11.37 9.75 -5.12
C ALA A 113 -10.65 8.75 -6.01
N LEU A 114 -11.40 8.02 -6.83
CA LEU A 114 -10.86 7.22 -7.91
C LEU A 114 -10.64 8.08 -9.14
N VAL A 115 -9.56 7.82 -9.85
CA VAL A 115 -9.18 8.55 -11.05
C VAL A 115 -8.74 7.57 -12.13
N ALA A 116 -9.25 7.74 -13.33
CA ALA A 116 -8.80 7.06 -14.54
C ALA A 116 -8.32 8.09 -15.56
N VAL A 117 -7.10 7.92 -16.05
CA VAL A 117 -6.51 8.77 -17.06
C VAL A 117 -5.97 7.94 -18.23
N ASP A 118 -5.97 8.51 -19.42
CA ASP A 118 -5.30 7.90 -20.57
C ASP A 118 -3.80 7.84 -20.32
N ALA A 119 -3.22 6.66 -20.36
CA ALA A 119 -1.82 6.43 -19.99
C ALA A 119 -0.83 7.05 -20.99
N ALA A 120 -1.25 7.33 -22.25
CA ALA A 120 -0.40 7.97 -23.24
C ALA A 120 -0.29 9.48 -23.03
N SER A 121 -1.39 10.14 -22.66
CA SER A 121 -1.48 11.61 -22.63
C SER A 121 -1.68 12.21 -21.24
N GLY A 122 -2.04 11.43 -20.23
CA GLY A 122 -2.46 11.92 -18.91
C GLY A 122 -3.81 12.63 -18.92
N SER A 123 -4.59 12.50 -20.01
CA SER A 123 -5.91 13.12 -20.11
C SER A 123 -6.92 12.39 -19.23
N LEU A 124 -7.71 13.14 -18.47
CA LEU A 124 -8.76 12.58 -17.62
C LEU A 124 -9.80 11.84 -18.45
N ILE A 125 -10.06 10.58 -18.11
CA ILE A 125 -11.15 9.76 -18.66
C ILE A 125 -12.37 9.94 -17.76
N TRP A 126 -12.23 9.58 -16.49
CA TRP A 126 -13.24 9.82 -15.48
C TRP A 126 -12.62 10.03 -14.09
N ASN A 127 -13.38 10.67 -13.23
CA ASN A 127 -12.98 10.92 -11.85
C ASN A 127 -14.23 10.78 -10.96
N ASN A 128 -14.21 9.82 -10.05
CA ASN A 128 -15.26 9.64 -9.06
C ASN A 128 -14.89 10.43 -7.78
N VAL A 129 -15.28 11.71 -7.73
CA VAL A 129 -14.99 12.62 -6.60
C VAL A 129 -16.02 12.50 -5.47
N VAL A 130 -17.15 11.86 -5.73
CA VAL A 130 -18.31 11.83 -4.80
C VAL A 130 -18.12 10.82 -3.69
N ALA A 131 -16.98 10.17 -3.70
CA ALA A 131 -16.90 8.86 -3.21
C ALA A 131 -17.39 8.72 -1.78
N TYR A 132 -16.91 9.36 -0.77
CA TYR A 132 -17.23 8.85 0.55
C TYR A 132 -17.28 9.97 1.59
N ASP A 133 -18.49 10.40 1.88
CA ASP A 133 -18.80 11.22 3.03
C ASP A 133 -18.67 10.35 4.30
N ASN A 134 -17.65 10.61 5.11
CA ASN A 134 -17.46 9.92 6.39
C ASN A 134 -18.66 10.06 7.30
N ASP A 135 -19.36 11.20 7.23
CA ASP A 135 -20.55 11.43 8.05
C ASP A 135 -21.70 10.55 7.59
N ALA A 136 -21.83 10.32 6.27
CA ALA A 136 -22.83 9.40 5.73
C ALA A 136 -22.50 7.94 6.10
N LEU A 137 -21.24 7.53 6.00
CA LEU A 137 -20.81 6.19 6.43
C LEU A 137 -21.02 6.00 7.95
N GLN A 138 -20.70 7.00 8.77
CA GLN A 138 -20.94 6.94 10.21
C GLN A 138 -22.45 6.91 10.56
N GLN A 139 -23.30 7.55 9.76
CA GLN A 139 -24.75 7.43 9.90
C GLN A 139 -25.26 6.04 9.49
N THR A 140 -24.65 5.43 8.48
CA THR A 140 -25.00 4.06 8.05
C THR A 140 -24.58 3.02 9.08
N TYR A 141 -23.43 3.23 9.75
CA TYR A 141 -22.86 2.30 10.74
C TYR A 141 -22.67 3.00 12.10
N PRO A 142 -23.76 3.41 12.79
CA PRO A 142 -23.67 4.19 14.04
C PRO A 142 -23.04 3.41 15.20
N HIS A 143 -23.03 2.08 15.13
CA HIS A 143 -22.42 1.19 16.10
C HIS A 143 -20.90 1.06 15.96
N VAL A 144 -20.33 1.54 14.86
CA VAL A 144 -18.88 1.62 14.62
C VAL A 144 -18.41 3.03 14.97
N LYS A 145 -17.41 3.13 15.82
CA LYS A 145 -16.99 4.43 16.40
C LYS A 145 -16.26 5.34 15.44
N GLY A 146 -15.62 4.81 14.43
CA GLY A 146 -14.90 5.60 13.43
C GLY A 146 -14.39 4.74 12.30
N MET A 147 -14.31 5.34 11.12
CA MET A 147 -13.74 4.77 9.91
C MET A 147 -12.65 5.72 9.46
N LEU A 148 -11.46 5.19 9.20
CA LEU A 148 -10.34 6.02 8.76
C LEU A 148 -10.50 6.38 7.27
N PRO A 149 -10.27 7.65 6.89
CA PRO A 149 -10.52 8.10 5.51
C PRO A 149 -9.33 7.86 4.57
N HIS A 150 -8.66 6.73 4.66
CA HIS A 150 -7.47 6.48 3.86
C HIS A 150 -7.71 5.43 2.79
N THR A 151 -7.20 5.67 1.59
CA THR A 151 -7.13 4.70 0.51
C THR A 151 -5.66 4.48 0.19
N HIS A 152 -5.21 3.23 0.26
CA HIS A 152 -3.81 2.87 0.07
C HIS A 152 -3.56 2.06 -1.19
N ALA A 153 -4.61 1.47 -1.76
CA ALA A 153 -4.48 0.62 -2.93
C ALA A 153 -5.76 0.57 -3.74
N VAL A 154 -5.60 0.19 -4.98
CA VAL A 154 -6.66 -0.15 -5.92
C VAL A 154 -6.26 -1.45 -6.61
N ASN A 155 -7.19 -2.38 -6.82
CA ASN A 155 -6.99 -3.55 -7.67
C ASN A 155 -8.01 -3.56 -8.80
N TYR A 156 -7.59 -4.06 -9.95
CA TYR A 156 -8.44 -4.32 -11.10
C TYR A 156 -8.69 -5.83 -11.21
N TYR A 157 -9.93 -6.22 -11.38
CA TYR A 157 -10.37 -7.62 -11.52
C TYR A 157 -10.91 -7.81 -12.92
N ASP A 158 -10.06 -8.38 -13.78
CA ASP A 158 -10.29 -8.50 -15.22
C ASP A 158 -11.51 -9.33 -15.59
N ASP A 159 -11.68 -10.46 -14.92
CA ASP A 159 -12.81 -11.37 -15.12
C ASP A 159 -14.18 -10.72 -14.81
N ARG A 160 -14.17 -9.63 -14.05
CA ARG A 160 -15.37 -8.91 -13.59
C ARG A 160 -15.48 -7.50 -14.19
N GLY A 161 -14.43 -6.99 -14.82
CA GLY A 161 -14.38 -5.62 -15.38
C GLY A 161 -14.53 -4.52 -14.33
N ILE A 162 -14.16 -4.81 -13.07
CA ILE A 162 -14.32 -3.88 -11.94
C ILE A 162 -13.01 -3.48 -11.30
N ILE A 163 -13.03 -2.29 -10.71
CA ILE A 163 -11.97 -1.75 -9.86
C ILE A 163 -12.48 -1.71 -8.43
N ILE A 164 -11.70 -2.22 -7.49
CA ILE A 164 -12.01 -2.14 -6.07
C ILE A 164 -10.91 -1.36 -5.37
N PRO A 165 -11.22 -0.18 -4.80
CA PRO A 165 -10.32 0.53 -3.90
C PRO A 165 -10.42 0.01 -2.47
N SER A 166 -9.34 0.11 -1.72
CA SER A 166 -9.39 -0.06 -0.27
C SER A 166 -9.91 1.22 0.37
N LEU A 167 -11.10 1.18 0.94
CA LEU A 167 -11.78 2.38 1.42
C LEU A 167 -11.70 2.61 2.92
N GLN A 168 -11.15 1.67 3.67
CA GLN A 168 -11.16 1.70 5.13
C GLN A 168 -12.54 2.08 5.72
N SER A 169 -13.56 1.41 5.22
CA SER A 169 -14.95 1.51 5.66
C SER A 169 -15.47 0.13 6.07
N CYS A 170 -16.74 0.02 6.41
CA CYS A 170 -17.39 -1.26 6.67
C CYS A 170 -18.09 -1.84 5.43
N GLN A 171 -17.68 -1.44 4.25
CA GLN A 171 -18.18 -1.93 2.97
C GLN A 171 -17.08 -2.00 1.92
N VAL A 172 -17.27 -2.86 0.94
CA VAL A 172 -16.46 -2.94 -0.28
C VAL A 172 -17.35 -2.54 -1.44
N ASP A 173 -16.87 -1.58 -2.23
CA ASP A 173 -17.53 -1.16 -3.47
C ASP A 173 -16.65 -1.49 -4.67
N GLY A 174 -17.23 -2.16 -5.65
CA GLY A 174 -16.65 -2.40 -6.97
C GLY A 174 -17.20 -1.39 -7.97
N HIS A 175 -16.30 -0.75 -8.69
CA HIS A 175 -16.61 0.28 -9.66
C HIS A 175 -16.39 -0.27 -11.08
N ASP A 176 -17.29 0.05 -11.99
CA ASP A 176 -17.09 -0.18 -13.42
C ASP A 176 -15.81 0.54 -13.88
N SER A 177 -14.90 -0.20 -14.51
CA SER A 177 -13.61 0.33 -14.92
C SER A 177 -13.69 1.42 -15.99
N LEU A 178 -14.75 1.42 -16.81
CA LEU A 178 -14.91 2.32 -17.97
C LEU A 178 -15.50 3.68 -17.58
N ILE A 179 -16.40 3.69 -16.57
CA ILE A 179 -17.17 4.88 -16.21
C ILE A 179 -17.03 5.31 -14.75
N GLY A 180 -16.47 4.44 -13.88
CA GLY A 180 -16.24 4.71 -12.48
C GLY A 180 -17.45 4.57 -11.57
N ASP A 181 -18.64 4.19 -12.09
CA ASP A 181 -19.83 4.02 -11.28
C ASP A 181 -19.79 2.74 -10.43
N VAL A 182 -20.40 2.78 -9.24
CA VAL A 182 -20.52 1.59 -8.39
C VAL A 182 -21.47 0.59 -9.01
N VAL A 183 -20.99 -0.62 -9.25
CA VAL A 183 -21.76 -1.73 -9.84
C VAL A 183 -21.84 -2.96 -8.94
N PHE A 184 -21.11 -2.95 -7.83
CA PHE A 184 -21.06 -4.04 -6.86
C PHE A 184 -20.82 -3.46 -5.46
N SER A 185 -21.55 -3.97 -4.44
CA SER A 185 -21.33 -3.57 -3.06
C SER A 185 -21.53 -4.72 -2.09
N VAL A 186 -20.62 -4.89 -1.14
CA VAL A 186 -20.79 -5.73 0.04
C VAL A 186 -20.86 -4.85 1.27
N MET A 187 -22.02 -4.89 1.93
CA MET A 187 -22.35 -4.02 3.06
C MET A 187 -22.11 -4.74 4.40
N GLU A 188 -22.09 -3.97 5.48
CA GLU A 188 -22.08 -4.47 6.86
C GLU A 188 -20.91 -5.40 7.20
N MET A 189 -19.75 -5.22 6.56
CA MET A 189 -18.60 -6.10 6.75
C MET A 189 -18.04 -6.08 8.17
N CYS A 190 -18.19 -4.96 8.88
CA CYS A 190 -17.84 -4.86 10.31
C CYS A 190 -18.88 -5.52 11.22
N GLY A 191 -19.88 -6.18 10.67
CA GLY A 191 -21.01 -6.79 11.34
C GLY A 191 -22.18 -5.85 11.55
N THR A 192 -23.38 -6.42 11.72
CA THR A 192 -24.56 -5.70 12.19
C THR A 192 -24.37 -5.21 13.63
N GLU A 193 -25.24 -4.34 14.12
CA GLU A 193 -25.18 -3.90 15.53
C GLU A 193 -25.27 -5.06 16.52
N GLU A 194 -26.12 -6.06 16.24
CA GLU A 194 -26.28 -7.26 17.05
C GLU A 194 -25.03 -8.14 17.07
N GLU A 195 -24.44 -8.35 15.90
CA GLU A 195 -23.19 -9.11 15.75
C GLU A 195 -22.03 -8.38 16.43
N ALA A 196 -21.86 -7.08 16.19
CA ALA A 196 -20.82 -6.28 16.82
C ALA A 196 -20.93 -6.31 18.36
N GLN A 197 -22.16 -6.31 18.89
CA GLN A 197 -22.40 -6.48 20.31
C GLN A 197 -22.00 -7.88 20.80
N ALA A 198 -22.39 -8.92 20.07
CA ALA A 198 -22.06 -10.31 20.41
C ALA A 198 -20.56 -10.57 20.37
N TRP A 199 -19.85 -9.95 19.44
CA TRP A 199 -18.40 -10.08 19.32
C TRP A 199 -17.60 -9.22 20.31
N GLY A 200 -18.27 -8.27 20.99
CA GLY A 200 -17.60 -7.28 21.83
C GLY A 200 -17.02 -6.10 21.07
N ASN A 201 -17.46 -5.88 19.83
CA ASN A 201 -16.97 -4.80 18.95
C ASN A 201 -17.87 -3.54 18.96
N GLN A 202 -18.99 -3.56 19.66
CA GLN A 202 -19.90 -2.42 19.67
C GLN A 202 -19.24 -1.15 20.24
N GLY A 203 -19.27 -0.07 19.47
CA GLY A 203 -18.70 1.21 19.85
C GLY A 203 -17.18 1.31 19.70
N TYR A 204 -16.56 0.36 19.02
CA TYR A 204 -15.13 0.37 18.70
C TYR A 204 -14.88 0.76 17.24
N TYR A 205 -13.64 1.15 16.96
CA TYR A 205 -13.20 1.35 15.59
C TYR A 205 -13.16 0.01 14.87
N ALA A 206 -13.72 -0.01 13.67
CA ALA A 206 -13.60 -1.13 12.77
C ALA A 206 -13.60 -0.62 11.32
N SER A 207 -12.87 -1.30 10.47
CA SER A 207 -12.87 -1.05 9.03
C SER A 207 -12.31 -2.27 8.29
N ILE A 208 -12.58 -2.39 7.00
CA ILE A 208 -11.81 -3.32 6.18
C ILE A 208 -10.35 -2.87 6.13
N GLY A 209 -9.44 -3.81 5.80
CA GLY A 209 -8.01 -3.53 5.71
C GLY A 209 -7.65 -2.44 4.71
N THR A 210 -6.41 -2.01 4.72
CA THR A 210 -5.93 -0.93 3.83
C THR A 210 -5.72 -1.39 2.39
N HIS A 211 -5.85 -2.68 2.11
CA HIS A 211 -5.70 -3.28 0.79
C HIS A 211 -7.02 -3.81 0.26
N PRO A 212 -7.21 -3.80 -1.08
CA PRO A 212 -8.41 -4.35 -1.69
C PRO A 212 -8.60 -5.83 -1.39
N PRO A 213 -9.84 -6.34 -1.40
CA PRO A 213 -10.12 -7.77 -1.22
C PRO A 213 -9.36 -8.63 -2.22
N GLN A 214 -9.10 -9.88 -1.85
CA GLN A 214 -8.58 -10.90 -2.74
C GLN A 214 -9.66 -11.94 -3.02
N PHE A 215 -9.61 -12.57 -4.19
CA PHE A 215 -10.59 -13.57 -4.60
C PHE A 215 -9.94 -14.94 -4.77
N TYR A 216 -10.66 -15.97 -4.35
CA TYR A 216 -10.40 -17.36 -4.66
C TYR A 216 -11.67 -17.95 -5.28
N ASP A 217 -11.66 -18.22 -6.58
CA ASP A 217 -12.88 -18.50 -7.34
C ASP A 217 -13.94 -17.39 -7.09
N ASP A 218 -15.14 -17.75 -6.64
CA ASP A 218 -16.21 -16.84 -6.27
C ASP A 218 -16.22 -16.47 -4.76
N ILE A 219 -15.14 -16.71 -4.04
CA ILE A 219 -15.01 -16.33 -2.64
C ILE A 219 -14.15 -15.07 -2.54
N MET A 220 -14.74 -13.98 -2.09
CA MET A 220 -14.04 -12.75 -1.74
C MET A 220 -13.57 -12.85 -0.29
N VAL A 221 -12.27 -12.81 -0.07
CA VAL A 221 -11.66 -12.82 1.27
C VAL A 221 -11.34 -11.40 1.68
N VAL A 222 -11.74 -11.00 2.87
CA VAL A 222 -11.57 -9.63 3.37
C VAL A 222 -11.17 -9.63 4.84
N PRO A 223 -10.07 -8.96 5.22
CA PRO A 223 -9.77 -8.69 6.60
C PRO A 223 -10.60 -7.52 7.13
N VAL A 224 -11.13 -7.69 8.33
CA VAL A 224 -11.77 -6.62 9.10
C VAL A 224 -10.92 -6.35 10.33
N MET A 225 -10.37 -5.15 10.39
CA MET A 225 -9.45 -4.74 11.44
C MET A 225 -10.16 -3.95 12.53
N GLY A 226 -9.73 -4.12 13.78
CA GLY A 226 -9.92 -3.17 14.84
C GLY A 226 -8.83 -2.10 14.82
N SER A 227 -8.76 -1.25 15.82
CA SER A 227 -7.75 -0.18 15.90
C SER A 227 -6.85 -0.34 17.12
N SER A 228 -5.53 -0.27 16.91
CA SER A 228 -4.53 -0.31 17.97
C SER A 228 -4.75 0.78 19.00
N GLY A 229 -5.13 0.60 20.12
CA GLY A 229 -5.43 1.62 21.13
C GLY A 229 -6.91 1.97 21.30
N ASN A 230 -7.79 1.60 20.39
CA ASN A 230 -9.20 1.96 20.45
C ASN A 230 -10.16 0.76 20.59
N GLY A 231 -9.64 -0.47 20.58
CA GLY A 231 -10.43 -1.69 20.77
C GLY A 231 -11.01 -2.25 19.47
N GLY A 232 -11.68 -3.39 19.59
CA GLY A 232 -12.27 -4.15 18.51
C GLY A 232 -11.50 -5.44 18.21
N ARG A 233 -12.23 -6.52 17.92
CA ARG A 233 -11.66 -7.81 17.53
C ARG A 233 -11.46 -7.83 16.02
N SER A 234 -10.23 -8.11 15.59
CA SER A 234 -9.92 -8.32 14.18
C SER A 234 -10.33 -9.73 13.75
N PHE A 235 -10.78 -9.84 12.53
CA PHE A 235 -11.15 -11.11 11.92
C PHE A 235 -10.93 -11.07 10.40
N ILE A 236 -10.91 -12.24 9.79
CA ILE A 236 -10.97 -12.43 8.34
C ILE A 236 -12.33 -13.03 8.02
N ALA A 237 -12.93 -12.63 6.91
CA ALA A 237 -14.18 -13.19 6.44
C ALA A 237 -14.14 -13.56 4.96
N GLY A 238 -14.81 -14.65 4.62
CA GLY A 238 -15.07 -15.05 3.25
C GLY A 238 -16.52 -14.78 2.86
N TYR A 239 -16.69 -14.19 1.69
CA TYR A 239 -18.01 -13.90 1.11
C TYR A 239 -18.16 -14.66 -0.21
N ASP A 240 -19.24 -15.43 -0.34
CA ASP A 240 -19.68 -15.95 -1.63
C ASP A 240 -20.25 -14.80 -2.46
N VAL A 241 -19.60 -14.52 -3.57
CA VAL A 241 -19.94 -13.46 -4.53
C VAL A 241 -20.25 -14.02 -5.92
N SER A 242 -20.61 -15.31 -6.01
CA SER A 242 -21.09 -15.95 -7.24
C SER A 242 -22.35 -15.24 -7.77
N ASP A 243 -23.16 -14.69 -6.87
CA ASP A 243 -24.22 -13.72 -7.16
C ASP A 243 -23.79 -12.35 -6.61
N MET A 244 -23.26 -11.52 -7.50
CA MET A 244 -22.75 -10.18 -7.12
C MET A 244 -23.85 -9.22 -6.63
N ASP A 245 -25.11 -9.48 -6.98
CA ASP A 245 -26.26 -8.72 -6.48
C ASP A 245 -26.68 -9.12 -5.05
N ASN A 246 -26.17 -10.26 -4.56
CA ASN A 246 -26.57 -10.81 -3.26
C ASN A 246 -25.41 -11.53 -2.56
N PRO A 247 -24.31 -10.83 -2.27
CA PRO A 247 -23.13 -11.41 -1.62
C PRO A 247 -23.46 -11.93 -0.22
N LYS A 248 -22.86 -13.06 0.18
CA LYS A 248 -23.12 -13.72 1.46
C LYS A 248 -21.85 -14.07 2.18
N ARG A 249 -21.73 -13.67 3.45
CA ARG A 249 -20.67 -14.16 4.33
C ARG A 249 -20.85 -15.65 4.59
N ILE A 250 -19.85 -16.47 4.22
CA ILE A 250 -19.87 -17.93 4.35
C ILE A 250 -19.03 -18.43 5.51
N TRP A 251 -17.99 -17.68 5.90
CA TRP A 251 -17.16 -17.96 7.06
C TRP A 251 -16.57 -16.69 7.66
N GLN A 252 -16.13 -16.79 8.92
CA GLN A 252 -15.48 -15.72 9.67
C GLN A 252 -14.52 -16.32 10.68
N THR A 253 -13.29 -15.86 10.71
CA THR A 253 -12.20 -16.34 11.58
C THR A 253 -11.61 -15.21 12.38
N PHE A 254 -11.75 -15.25 13.69
CA PHE A 254 -11.16 -14.26 14.57
C PHE A 254 -9.67 -14.54 14.79
N LEU A 255 -8.87 -13.48 14.79
CA LEU A 255 -7.43 -13.53 15.04
C LEU A 255 -7.06 -13.31 16.51
N MET A 256 -8.04 -13.22 17.37
CA MET A 256 -7.88 -13.01 18.80
C MET A 256 -9.07 -13.59 19.57
N PRO A 257 -8.90 -13.92 20.87
CA PRO A 257 -9.95 -14.55 21.65
C PRO A 257 -11.18 -13.67 21.84
N PRO A 258 -12.30 -14.26 22.28
CA PRO A 258 -13.53 -13.51 22.58
C PRO A 258 -13.34 -12.48 23.72
N ALA A 259 -14.27 -11.50 23.79
CA ALA A 259 -14.20 -10.39 24.73
C ALA A 259 -14.11 -10.79 26.21
N GLN A 260 -14.66 -11.94 26.57
CA GLN A 260 -14.59 -12.51 27.92
C GLN A 260 -13.23 -13.19 28.23
N GLY A 261 -12.32 -13.25 27.25
CA GLY A 261 -11.06 -13.97 27.29
C GLY A 261 -11.23 -15.46 26.98
N ASP A 262 -10.13 -16.09 26.62
CA ASP A 262 -9.97 -17.53 26.51
C ASP A 262 -8.59 -17.90 27.07
N PRO A 263 -8.53 -18.49 28.26
CA PRO A 263 -7.24 -18.79 28.91
C PRO A 263 -6.44 -19.85 28.18
N ASP A 264 -7.05 -20.65 27.34
CA ASP A 264 -6.42 -21.73 26.59
C ASP A 264 -6.30 -21.42 25.09
N TRP A 265 -6.48 -20.15 24.68
CA TRP A 265 -6.47 -19.73 23.29
C TRP A 265 -5.24 -20.21 22.51
N ALA A 266 -4.04 -19.98 23.02
CA ALA A 266 -2.82 -20.42 22.37
C ALA A 266 -2.68 -21.95 22.34
N LEU A 267 -3.16 -22.66 23.38
CA LEU A 267 -3.16 -24.12 23.43
C LEU A 267 -4.04 -24.76 22.38
N HIS A 268 -5.21 -24.15 22.08
CA HIS A 268 -6.13 -24.66 21.06
C HIS A 268 -5.53 -24.66 19.64
N HIS A 269 -4.48 -23.88 19.42
CA HIS A 269 -3.86 -23.70 18.11
C HIS A 269 -2.39 -24.15 18.07
N CYS A 270 -1.91 -24.84 19.09
CA CYS A 270 -0.51 -25.15 19.28
C CYS A 270 0.04 -26.18 18.27
N ASP A 271 -0.79 -27.08 17.77
CA ASP A 271 -0.36 -28.20 16.93
C ASP A 271 0.14 -27.80 15.53
N ILE A 272 -0.11 -26.54 15.11
CA ILE A 272 0.12 -26.08 13.74
C ILE A 272 1.07 -24.87 13.64
N GLY A 273 1.84 -24.58 14.68
CA GLY A 273 2.58 -23.33 14.67
C GLY A 273 3.96 -23.33 15.30
N TYR A 274 4.66 -22.23 15.03
CA TYR A 274 6.02 -21.97 15.47
C TYR A 274 6.13 -20.59 16.09
N PHE A 275 7.04 -20.46 17.07
CA PHE A 275 7.48 -19.18 17.61
C PHE A 275 8.90 -18.85 17.15
N PHE A 276 9.15 -17.59 16.85
CA PHE A 276 10.51 -17.08 16.80
C PHE A 276 11.01 -16.82 18.22
N SER A 277 12.11 -17.45 18.59
CA SER A 277 12.81 -17.17 19.84
C SER A 277 14.15 -16.53 19.53
N TYR A 278 14.25 -15.22 19.77
CA TYR A 278 15.48 -14.48 19.53
C TYR A 278 16.67 -15.01 20.34
N PRO A 279 16.53 -15.37 21.64
CA PRO A 279 17.62 -16.00 22.39
C PRO A 279 18.10 -17.34 21.78
N GLU A 280 17.19 -18.23 21.39
CA GLU A 280 17.57 -19.48 20.74
C GLU A 280 18.21 -19.26 19.37
N TRP A 281 17.73 -18.30 18.61
CA TRP A 281 18.32 -17.94 17.32
C TRP A 281 19.77 -17.45 17.49
N LEU A 282 20.05 -16.60 18.48
CA LEU A 282 21.40 -16.11 18.78
C LEU A 282 22.32 -17.24 19.27
N ASP A 283 21.82 -18.10 20.13
CA ASP A 283 22.65 -19.12 20.79
C ASP A 283 22.91 -20.34 19.91
N THR A 284 21.93 -20.73 19.10
CA THR A 284 21.95 -22.02 18.38
C THR A 284 21.71 -21.87 16.87
N GLY A 285 21.27 -20.71 16.37
CA GLY A 285 20.83 -20.53 15.01
C GLY A 285 19.48 -21.17 14.70
N ARG A 286 18.71 -21.58 15.71
CA ARG A 286 17.40 -22.18 15.50
C ARG A 286 16.40 -21.17 14.96
N LEU A 287 15.78 -21.51 13.84
CA LEU A 287 14.91 -20.59 13.09
C LEU A 287 13.47 -20.54 13.63
N GLY A 288 13.02 -21.56 14.34
CA GLY A 288 11.67 -21.61 14.92
C GLY A 288 11.56 -22.63 16.04
N VAL A 289 10.75 -22.32 17.04
CA VAL A 289 10.39 -23.20 18.16
C VAL A 289 8.98 -23.72 17.90
N PRO A 290 8.78 -25.03 17.62
CA PRO A 290 7.44 -25.61 17.56
C PRO A 290 6.67 -25.34 18.83
N CYS A 291 5.40 -24.98 18.71
CA CYS A 291 4.58 -24.61 19.86
C CYS A 291 4.49 -25.74 20.92
N ASN A 292 4.48 -26.99 20.50
CA ASN A 292 4.46 -28.16 21.40
C ASN A 292 5.75 -28.36 22.22
N GLU A 293 6.81 -27.61 21.96
CA GLU A 293 8.03 -27.57 22.80
C GLU A 293 7.98 -26.45 23.84
N VAL A 294 7.02 -25.55 23.77
CA VAL A 294 6.81 -24.50 24.76
C VAL A 294 6.05 -25.11 25.95
N PRO A 295 6.47 -24.84 27.21
CA PRO A 295 5.75 -25.32 28.37
C PRO A 295 4.28 -24.93 28.37
N GLU A 296 3.38 -25.87 28.67
CA GLU A 296 1.92 -25.61 28.66
C GLU A 296 1.50 -24.45 29.56
N GLU A 297 2.19 -24.28 30.70
CA GLU A 297 1.96 -23.15 31.59
C GLU A 297 2.24 -21.78 30.97
N ASN A 298 3.13 -21.73 29.95
CA ASN A 298 3.44 -20.49 29.22
C ASN A 298 2.40 -20.15 28.16
N LEU A 299 1.61 -21.13 27.74
CA LEU A 299 0.55 -20.99 26.74
C LEU A 299 -0.83 -20.77 27.37
N LYS A 300 -0.95 -20.93 28.69
CA LYS A 300 -2.18 -20.68 29.44
C LYS A 300 -2.32 -19.22 29.84
N ASN A 301 -3.57 -18.77 29.94
CA ASN A 301 -3.89 -17.40 30.34
C ASN A 301 -3.31 -16.33 29.38
N ASP A 302 -3.18 -16.68 28.11
CA ASP A 302 -2.61 -15.84 27.08
C ASP A 302 -3.27 -14.45 27.03
N TRP A 303 -4.59 -14.42 27.22
CA TRP A 303 -5.39 -13.22 27.25
C TRP A 303 -6.28 -13.20 28.50
N ILE A 304 -5.79 -12.64 29.60
CA ILE A 304 -6.56 -12.60 30.85
C ILE A 304 -7.46 -11.36 30.85
N ASN A 305 -8.75 -11.60 31.01
CA ASN A 305 -9.80 -10.66 31.34
C ASN A 305 -9.61 -9.24 30.76
N PRO A 306 -10.25 -8.96 29.68
CA PRO A 306 -10.15 -7.71 28.95
C PRO A 306 -10.90 -6.53 29.55
N GLN A 307 -11.30 -6.56 30.82
CA GLN A 307 -11.99 -5.41 31.43
C GLN A 307 -11.02 -4.27 31.76
N SER A 308 -11.26 -3.10 31.17
CA SER A 308 -10.50 -1.91 31.51
C SER A 308 -10.82 -1.41 32.92
N SER A 309 -9.85 -0.74 33.55
CA SER A 309 -10.06 0.00 34.81
C SER A 309 -11.17 1.06 34.73
N ARG A 310 -11.62 1.39 33.53
CA ARG A 310 -12.71 2.32 33.25
C ARG A 310 -14.08 1.64 33.09
N GLY A 311 -14.18 0.34 33.39
CA GLY A 311 -15.45 -0.40 33.32
C GLY A 311 -15.91 -0.75 31.90
N MET A 312 -15.10 -0.46 30.89
CA MET A 312 -15.39 -0.90 29.54
C MET A 312 -14.88 -2.32 29.35
N VAL A 313 -15.69 -3.18 28.76
CA VAL A 313 -15.27 -4.50 28.33
C VAL A 313 -14.35 -4.28 27.13
N HIS A 314 -13.06 -4.44 27.36
CA HIS A 314 -12.11 -4.47 26.28
C HIS A 314 -11.71 -5.92 26.07
N THR A 315 -11.95 -6.42 24.91
CA THR A 315 -10.95 -7.23 24.26
C THR A 315 -9.69 -6.42 24.31
N ALA A 316 -8.60 -7.04 24.66
CA ALA A 316 -7.29 -6.43 24.58
C ALA A 316 -7.30 -5.58 23.31
N SER A 317 -7.02 -4.32 23.45
CA SER A 317 -7.33 -3.35 22.43
C SER A 317 -6.58 -3.69 21.16
N SER A 318 -7.31 -3.98 20.14
CA SER A 318 -6.92 -4.26 18.77
C SER A 318 -5.59 -4.96 18.55
N VAL A 319 -5.71 -6.14 18.08
CA VAL A 319 -4.58 -7.01 17.92
C VAL A 319 -4.79 -7.87 16.74
N ALA A 320 -3.65 -8.33 16.23
CA ALA A 320 -3.61 -9.18 15.08
C ALA A 320 -4.41 -8.58 13.90
N THR A 321 -4.34 -7.25 13.75
CA THR A 321 -5.00 -6.56 12.63
C THR A 321 -4.30 -6.93 11.34
N VAL A 322 -5.06 -7.31 10.30
CA VAL A 322 -4.52 -7.46 8.95
C VAL A 322 -4.79 -6.16 8.20
N TRP A 323 -3.87 -5.23 8.30
CA TRP A 323 -4.00 -3.93 7.66
C TRP A 323 -3.12 -3.78 6.42
N GLY A 324 -2.18 -4.68 6.20
CA GLY A 324 -1.32 -4.72 5.03
C GLY A 324 -1.81 -5.67 3.94
N HIS A 325 -0.98 -5.85 2.93
CA HIS A 325 -1.26 -6.71 1.79
C HIS A 325 -1.19 -8.18 2.17
N TYR A 326 -2.17 -8.95 1.76
CA TYR A 326 -2.23 -10.41 1.87
C TYR A 326 -2.43 -11.02 0.49
N LEU A 327 -2.15 -12.29 0.35
CA LEU A 327 -2.26 -12.99 -0.94
C LEU A 327 -2.94 -14.35 -0.81
N ILE A 328 -3.43 -14.86 -1.92
CA ILE A 328 -4.06 -16.18 -2.01
C ILE A 328 -3.34 -16.98 -3.09
N ASP A 329 -2.81 -18.15 -2.73
CA ASP A 329 -2.31 -19.10 -3.71
C ASP A 329 -3.48 -19.76 -4.43
N GLN A 330 -3.67 -19.41 -5.69
CA GLN A 330 -4.78 -19.90 -6.50
C GLN A 330 -4.71 -21.41 -6.78
N GLU A 331 -3.55 -22.02 -6.61
CA GLU A 331 -3.38 -23.48 -6.81
C GLU A 331 -3.81 -24.26 -5.58
N THR A 332 -3.47 -23.79 -4.39
CA THR A 332 -3.73 -24.50 -3.12
C THR A 332 -4.96 -24.00 -2.37
N GLY A 333 -5.40 -22.77 -2.65
CA GLY A 333 -6.45 -22.09 -1.91
C GLY A 333 -5.98 -21.58 -0.53
N LEU A 334 -4.69 -21.48 -0.28
CA LEU A 334 -4.17 -20.94 0.97
C LEU A 334 -4.09 -19.40 0.92
N VAL A 335 -4.62 -18.77 1.96
CA VAL A 335 -4.53 -17.33 2.20
C VAL A 335 -3.36 -17.08 3.14
N TYR A 336 -2.39 -16.26 2.72
CA TYR A 336 -1.25 -15.87 3.54
C TYR A 336 -1.36 -14.41 3.94
N LEU A 337 -1.30 -14.16 5.22
CA LEU A 337 -1.44 -12.83 5.79
C LEU A 337 -0.45 -12.60 6.93
N GLY A 338 -0.11 -11.35 7.15
CA GLY A 338 0.62 -10.92 8.32
C GLY A 338 -0.30 -10.16 9.26
N THR A 339 -0.05 -10.28 10.55
CA THR A 339 -0.85 -9.60 11.57
C THR A 339 -0.08 -8.49 12.25
N GLY A 340 -0.82 -7.49 12.70
CA GLY A 340 -0.31 -6.39 13.51
C GLY A 340 0.01 -6.80 14.94
N GLU A 341 0.47 -5.83 15.67
CA GLU A 341 0.93 -5.91 17.06
C GLU A 341 -0.13 -6.43 18.01
N SER A 342 0.32 -6.75 19.22
CA SER A 342 -0.55 -7.04 20.38
C SER A 342 -0.75 -5.78 21.20
N GLY A 343 -1.97 -5.29 21.27
CA GLY A 343 -2.31 -4.10 22.04
C GLY A 343 -2.94 -4.37 23.41
N PRO A 344 -2.92 -3.41 24.32
CA PRO A 344 -2.21 -2.13 24.25
C PRO A 344 -0.70 -2.29 24.41
N TYR A 345 0.05 -1.42 23.77
CA TYR A 345 1.48 -1.35 23.94
C TYR A 345 1.87 0.05 24.52
N PRO A 346 2.86 0.13 25.38
CA PRO A 346 3.72 -0.92 25.95
C PRO A 346 3.12 -1.64 27.17
N ASN A 347 1.84 -1.46 27.46
CA ASN A 347 1.17 -2.00 28.65
C ASN A 347 0.50 -3.34 28.38
N ALA A 348 1.14 -4.42 28.82
CA ALA A 348 0.68 -5.80 28.64
C ALA A 348 -0.01 -6.41 29.87
N LEU A 349 -0.41 -5.61 30.87
CA LEU A 349 -1.01 -6.08 32.14
C LEU A 349 -2.21 -7.04 31.95
N ARG A 350 -2.88 -6.97 30.82
CA ARG A 350 -4.11 -7.71 30.54
C ARG A 350 -3.96 -8.80 29.51
N ARG A 351 -2.74 -9.01 29.06
CA ARG A 351 -2.41 -9.99 28.03
C ARG A 351 -1.06 -10.65 28.36
N PRO A 352 -0.93 -11.35 29.50
CA PRO A 352 0.35 -11.80 30.04
C PRO A 352 0.90 -13.07 29.36
N GLY A 353 0.40 -13.49 28.22
CA GLY A 353 0.86 -14.66 27.49
C GLY A 353 1.53 -14.30 26.17
N VAL A 354 1.64 -15.25 25.26
CA VAL A 354 2.25 -15.10 23.93
C VAL A 354 1.46 -14.19 23.00
N ASN A 355 0.18 -13.95 23.29
CA ASN A 355 -0.74 -13.11 22.53
C ASN A 355 -0.91 -13.54 21.07
N LEU A 356 -1.23 -14.80 20.88
CA LEU A 356 -1.48 -15.37 19.56
C LEU A 356 -2.81 -14.79 19.02
N TYR A 357 -2.87 -14.24 17.81
CA TYR A 357 -1.91 -14.18 16.69
C TYR A 357 -1.30 -12.79 16.48
N GLY A 358 -1.03 -12.00 17.51
CA GLY A 358 -0.32 -10.73 17.33
C GLY A 358 1.07 -10.94 16.74
N SER A 359 1.50 -10.04 15.87
CA SER A 359 2.83 -10.02 15.24
C SER A 359 3.22 -11.38 14.65
N ALA A 360 2.34 -11.95 13.80
CA ALA A 360 2.48 -13.30 13.26
C ALA A 360 2.27 -13.33 11.74
N ILE A 361 2.75 -14.40 11.13
CA ILE A 361 2.44 -14.82 9.76
C ILE A 361 1.47 -16.00 9.87
N VAL A 362 0.38 -15.95 9.13
CA VAL A 362 -0.72 -16.92 9.26
C VAL A 362 -1.15 -17.41 7.89
N ALA A 363 -1.42 -18.71 7.78
CA ALA A 363 -2.09 -19.30 6.63
C ALA A 363 -3.48 -19.81 7.01
N LEU A 364 -4.47 -19.44 6.17
CA LEU A 364 -5.86 -19.91 6.29
C LEU A 364 -6.27 -20.63 5.00
N ASP A 365 -7.24 -21.52 5.10
CA ASP A 365 -7.94 -22.07 3.95
C ASP A 365 -8.97 -21.07 3.43
N ALA A 366 -8.93 -20.70 2.17
CA ALA A 366 -9.80 -19.69 1.56
C ALA A 366 -11.28 -20.11 1.51
N LYS A 367 -11.58 -21.43 1.52
CA LYS A 367 -12.95 -21.95 1.44
C LYS A 367 -13.63 -22.01 2.80
N THR A 368 -12.87 -22.26 3.86
CA THR A 368 -13.38 -22.54 5.20
C THR A 368 -13.01 -21.49 6.24
N GLY A 369 -11.93 -20.73 5.99
CA GLY A 369 -11.34 -19.81 6.95
C GLY A 369 -10.59 -20.53 8.09
N GLU A 370 -10.40 -21.83 8.01
CA GLU A 370 -9.69 -22.58 9.04
C GLU A 370 -8.19 -22.27 9.02
N PHE A 371 -7.57 -22.23 10.22
CA PHE A 371 -6.13 -22.08 10.34
C PHE A 371 -5.42 -23.33 9.81
N VAL A 372 -4.40 -23.12 8.95
CA VAL A 372 -3.56 -24.18 8.43
C VAL A 372 -2.21 -24.22 9.15
N TRP A 373 -1.59 -23.06 9.30
CA TRP A 373 -0.39 -22.88 10.10
C TRP A 373 -0.20 -21.41 10.51
N TRP A 374 0.69 -21.18 11.47
CA TRP A 374 1.12 -19.85 11.88
C TRP A 374 2.59 -19.85 12.33
N TYR A 375 3.21 -18.68 12.21
CA TYR A 375 4.55 -18.39 12.68
C TYR A 375 4.54 -17.04 13.40
N GLN A 376 4.66 -17.04 14.72
CA GLN A 376 4.66 -15.79 15.49
C GLN A 376 6.06 -15.22 15.56
N THR A 377 6.25 -14.01 15.02
CA THR A 377 7.55 -13.35 14.88
C THR A 377 8.00 -12.62 16.14
N VAL A 378 7.05 -12.18 16.97
CA VAL A 378 7.31 -11.58 18.29
C VAL A 378 6.25 -12.05 19.27
N PRO A 379 6.53 -13.11 20.08
CA PRO A 379 5.66 -13.46 21.20
C PRO A 379 5.58 -12.32 22.20
N HIS A 380 4.37 -12.04 22.72
CA HIS A 380 4.16 -11.00 23.73
C HIS A 380 4.70 -9.63 23.32
N ASP A 381 4.40 -9.21 22.10
CA ASP A 381 4.87 -7.93 21.59
C ASP A 381 4.37 -6.75 22.45
N MET A 382 5.28 -5.92 22.94
CA MET A 382 5.01 -4.70 23.72
C MET A 382 5.46 -3.43 23.01
N TRP A 383 5.90 -3.51 21.74
CA TRP A 383 6.63 -2.46 21.08
C TRP A 383 6.08 -2.06 19.69
N ASP A 384 4.92 -2.58 19.31
CA ASP A 384 4.36 -2.29 17.98
C ASP A 384 5.20 -2.90 16.84
N TYR A 385 5.55 -4.18 16.98
CA TYR A 385 6.32 -4.91 15.98
C TYR A 385 5.45 -5.66 14.97
N ASP A 386 4.58 -4.94 14.33
CA ASP A 386 3.73 -5.49 13.28
C ASP A 386 4.46 -6.40 12.30
N CYS A 387 3.76 -7.44 11.86
CA CYS A 387 4.14 -8.22 10.69
C CYS A 387 3.09 -8.10 9.57
N ALA A 388 2.35 -7.00 9.54
CA ALA A 388 1.09 -6.87 8.80
C ALA A 388 1.22 -6.47 7.33
N TRP A 389 2.41 -6.09 6.83
CA TRP A 389 2.56 -5.60 5.45
C TRP A 389 2.55 -6.73 4.41
N ASN A 390 3.14 -6.50 3.21
CA ASN A 390 3.05 -7.45 2.13
C ASN A 390 3.79 -8.78 2.38
N ALA A 391 3.32 -9.82 1.74
CA ALA A 391 4.02 -11.09 1.58
C ALA A 391 4.25 -11.36 0.09
N ILE A 392 5.24 -12.18 -0.23
CA ILE A 392 5.50 -12.66 -1.58
C ILE A 392 5.40 -14.18 -1.60
N LEU A 393 4.66 -14.73 -2.55
CA LEU A 393 4.73 -16.15 -2.86
C LEU A 393 5.81 -16.38 -3.92
N GLY A 394 6.88 -17.02 -3.50
CA GLY A 394 8.04 -17.40 -4.31
C GLY A 394 8.44 -18.84 -4.10
N GLU A 395 9.72 -19.13 -4.28
CA GLU A 395 10.29 -20.47 -4.16
C GLU A 395 11.64 -20.41 -3.45
N VAL A 396 11.95 -21.48 -2.68
CA VAL A 396 13.24 -21.81 -2.07
C VAL A 396 13.57 -23.25 -2.47
N ASP A 397 14.67 -23.49 -3.17
CA ASP A 397 15.05 -24.80 -3.68
C ASP A 397 13.91 -25.54 -4.41
N GLY A 398 13.11 -24.81 -5.21
CA GLY A 398 11.97 -25.34 -5.96
C GLY A 398 10.74 -25.72 -5.11
N LYS A 399 10.68 -25.32 -3.85
CA LYS A 399 9.51 -25.42 -2.99
C LYS A 399 8.84 -24.06 -2.84
N LYS A 400 7.50 -24.02 -2.87
CA LYS A 400 6.76 -22.79 -2.61
C LYS A 400 7.14 -22.23 -1.22
N ALA A 401 7.44 -20.95 -1.20
CA ALA A 401 7.84 -20.23 -0.01
C ALA A 401 7.09 -18.91 0.14
N ILE A 402 6.80 -18.53 1.37
CA ILE A 402 6.33 -17.21 1.75
C ILE A 402 7.52 -16.38 2.22
N PHE A 403 7.82 -15.31 1.48
CA PHE A 403 8.78 -14.30 1.90
C PHE A 403 8.05 -13.19 2.63
N LYS A 404 8.46 -12.92 3.86
CA LYS A 404 7.79 -11.94 4.72
C LYS A 404 8.80 -11.21 5.60
N GLY A 405 8.91 -9.93 5.37
CA GLY A 405 9.63 -9.07 6.26
C GLY A 405 8.75 -8.53 7.41
N CYS A 406 9.27 -8.15 8.60
CA CYS A 406 8.50 -7.68 9.76
C CYS A 406 9.15 -6.49 10.47
N LYS A 407 8.37 -5.61 11.08
CA LYS A 407 8.82 -4.43 11.84
C LYS A 407 9.87 -4.75 12.92
N ASN A 408 9.90 -6.00 13.36
CA ASN A 408 10.94 -6.48 14.26
C ASN A 408 12.35 -6.52 13.64
N GLY A 409 12.49 -6.19 12.37
CA GLY A 409 13.79 -6.09 11.68
C GLY A 409 14.27 -7.40 11.05
N PHE A 410 13.44 -8.44 10.98
CA PHE A 410 13.80 -9.72 10.36
C PHE A 410 13.02 -9.99 9.09
N MET A 411 13.68 -10.66 8.16
CA MET A 411 13.10 -11.22 6.96
C MET A 411 13.00 -12.73 7.12
N TYR A 412 11.84 -13.29 6.82
CA TYR A 412 11.50 -14.70 6.96
C TYR A 412 11.22 -15.33 5.61
N ALA A 413 11.78 -16.51 5.34
CA ALA A 413 11.35 -17.40 4.28
C ALA A 413 10.76 -18.66 4.92
N LEU A 414 9.48 -18.88 4.72
CA LEU A 414 8.74 -19.99 5.33
C LEU A 414 8.19 -20.91 4.24
N ASP A 415 8.19 -22.21 4.50
CA ASP A 415 7.51 -23.19 3.67
C ASP A 415 6.02 -22.83 3.57
N ALA A 416 5.51 -22.62 2.37
CA ALA A 416 4.16 -22.15 2.15
C ALA A 416 3.07 -23.13 2.65
N ALA A 417 3.37 -24.42 2.66
CA ALA A 417 2.42 -25.45 3.10
C ALA A 417 2.40 -25.66 4.62
N THR A 418 3.52 -25.40 5.32
CA THR A 418 3.69 -25.80 6.73
C THR A 418 4.05 -24.65 7.67
N GLY A 419 4.54 -23.53 7.16
CA GLY A 419 5.06 -22.43 7.97
C GLY A 419 6.44 -22.71 8.59
N GLU A 420 7.06 -23.86 8.27
CA GLU A 420 8.41 -24.16 8.74
C GLU A 420 9.43 -23.22 8.08
N PRO A 421 10.34 -22.58 8.85
CA PRO A 421 11.27 -21.63 8.27
C PRO A 421 12.40 -22.31 7.48
N PHE A 422 12.65 -21.85 6.25
CA PHE A 422 13.83 -22.20 5.47
C PHE A 422 15.04 -21.41 5.93
N TRP A 423 14.91 -20.08 6.03
CA TRP A 423 15.94 -19.19 6.52
C TRP A 423 15.33 -17.92 7.13
N ILE A 424 16.13 -17.23 7.93
CA ILE A 424 15.81 -15.92 8.51
C ILE A 424 17.02 -15.02 8.28
N TYR A 425 16.78 -13.85 7.71
CA TYR A 425 17.81 -12.84 7.47
C TYR A 425 17.57 -11.61 8.34
N HIS A 426 18.63 -11.10 8.96
CA HIS A 426 18.63 -9.83 9.65
C HIS A 426 19.52 -8.84 8.90
N PRO A 427 18.96 -7.73 8.34
CA PRO A 427 19.75 -6.69 7.68
C PRO A 427 20.78 -6.08 8.64
N PRO A 428 22.07 -6.06 8.29
CA PRO A 428 23.10 -5.57 9.20
C PRO A 428 23.02 -4.08 9.52
N ASP A 429 22.34 -3.29 8.66
CA ASP A 429 22.10 -1.86 8.87
C ASP A 429 20.80 -1.58 9.62
N ALA A 430 19.94 -2.58 9.82
CA ALA A 430 18.76 -2.43 10.65
C ALA A 430 19.16 -2.45 12.14
N TRP A 431 18.73 -1.44 12.85
CA TRP A 431 19.01 -1.38 14.27
C TRP A 431 18.11 -2.34 15.01
N LEU A 432 18.72 -3.30 15.68
CA LEU A 432 17.98 -4.14 16.61
C LEU A 432 17.67 -3.36 17.89
N PRO A 433 16.46 -3.51 18.43
CA PRO A 433 16.20 -3.11 19.80
C PRO A 433 17.16 -3.82 20.76
N GLN A 434 17.38 -3.23 21.91
CA GLN A 434 18.33 -3.82 22.87
C GLN A 434 17.89 -5.23 23.30
N PRO A 435 18.81 -6.21 23.31
CA PRO A 435 18.49 -7.58 23.70
C PRO A 435 17.80 -7.64 25.08
N GLY A 436 16.80 -8.50 25.19
CA GLY A 436 16.03 -8.70 26.41
C GLY A 436 14.85 -7.75 26.64
N MET A 437 14.68 -6.71 25.80
CA MET A 437 13.54 -5.81 25.90
C MET A 437 12.43 -6.10 24.90
N SER A 438 12.80 -6.58 23.73
CA SER A 438 11.91 -6.53 22.57
C SER A 438 11.54 -7.89 22.01
N TYR A 439 12.22 -8.94 22.46
CA TYR A 439 12.01 -10.30 21.97
C TYR A 439 11.86 -11.26 23.15
N PRO A 440 10.67 -11.34 23.75
CA PRO A 440 10.39 -12.31 24.80
C PRO A 440 10.61 -13.74 24.32
N ASP A 441 11.26 -14.57 25.14
CA ASP A 441 11.40 -15.99 24.89
C ASP A 441 10.08 -16.70 25.23
N PRO A 442 9.41 -17.41 24.29
CA PRO A 442 8.18 -18.13 24.57
C PRO A 442 8.36 -19.25 25.61
N LYS A 443 9.59 -19.72 25.85
CA LYS A 443 9.90 -20.69 26.88
C LYS A 443 10.13 -20.10 28.27
N ASN A 444 10.26 -18.76 28.36
CA ASN A 444 10.51 -18.06 29.62
C ASN A 444 9.26 -17.39 30.16
N ILE A 445 8.64 -17.96 31.18
CA ILE A 445 7.41 -17.45 31.77
C ILE A 445 7.57 -16.02 32.32
N ASP A 446 8.74 -15.66 32.84
CA ASP A 446 8.99 -14.32 33.36
C ASP A 446 9.01 -13.27 32.24
N ASP A 447 9.44 -13.64 31.03
CA ASP A 447 9.38 -12.79 29.86
C ASP A 447 7.94 -12.60 29.38
N LEU A 448 7.17 -13.68 29.32
CA LEU A 448 5.76 -13.63 28.87
C LEU A 448 4.83 -12.97 29.88
N GLN A 449 5.15 -13.00 31.17
CA GLN A 449 4.36 -12.30 32.20
C GLN A 449 4.80 -10.87 32.44
N ARG A 450 5.78 -10.38 31.69
CA ARG A 450 6.21 -9.00 31.78
C ARG A 450 5.08 -8.05 31.35
N ALA A 451 4.54 -7.30 32.27
CA ALA A 451 3.44 -6.39 32.02
C ALA A 451 3.90 -5.01 31.49
N TRP A 452 5.19 -4.70 31.68
CA TRP A 452 5.75 -3.39 31.44
C TRP A 452 7.25 -3.46 31.20
N PRO A 453 7.83 -2.67 30.30
CA PRO A 453 9.27 -2.66 30.05
C PRO A 453 10.04 -1.95 31.18
N THR A 454 10.11 -2.60 32.36
CA THR A 454 10.65 -2.02 33.59
C THR A 454 12.14 -1.65 33.54
N SER A 455 12.90 -2.25 32.65
CA SER A 455 14.33 -1.94 32.47
C SER A 455 14.58 -0.52 31.95
N HIS A 456 13.55 0.22 31.54
CA HIS A 456 13.63 1.55 30.94
C HIS A 456 12.68 2.57 31.56
N VAL A 457 12.12 2.27 32.74
CA VAL A 457 11.29 3.22 33.47
C VAL A 457 12.09 4.47 33.79
N GLY A 458 11.59 5.61 33.31
CA GLY A 458 12.24 6.91 33.51
C GLY A 458 13.48 7.17 32.67
N GLU A 459 13.92 6.20 31.85
CA GLU A 459 15.05 6.36 30.94
C GLU A 459 14.56 6.65 29.51
N THR A 460 15.33 7.45 28.79
CA THR A 460 15.16 7.59 27.35
C THR A 460 15.91 6.48 26.67
N SER A 461 15.22 5.63 25.93
CA SER A 461 15.84 4.57 25.14
C SER A 461 15.59 4.80 23.65
N PHE A 462 16.56 4.40 22.84
CA PHE A 462 16.41 4.38 21.39
C PHE A 462 15.85 3.03 21.00
N THR A 463 14.68 3.06 20.37
CA THR A 463 14.20 1.90 19.66
C THR A 463 14.30 2.19 18.17
N SER A 464 14.95 1.32 17.45
CA SER A 464 15.26 1.56 16.03
C SER A 464 14.05 1.46 15.14
N SER A 465 12.99 0.84 15.53
CA SER A 465 12.04 0.36 14.53
C SER A 465 10.57 0.54 14.89
N ASN A 466 10.23 1.35 15.88
CA ASN A 466 8.82 1.49 16.25
C ASN A 466 7.88 1.90 15.12
N PHE A 467 8.40 2.42 14.02
CA PHE A 467 7.54 2.83 12.92
C PHE A 467 7.85 2.20 11.58
N ALA A 468 8.99 1.52 11.39
CA ALA A 468 9.32 1.15 10.04
C ALA A 468 10.44 0.13 9.82
N GLY A 469 10.71 -0.83 10.57
CA GLY A 469 11.72 -1.88 10.33
C GLY A 469 11.92 -2.27 8.86
N ILE A 470 11.87 -3.52 8.51
CA ILE A 470 11.95 -3.95 7.08
C ILE A 470 10.64 -3.62 6.32
N LEU A 471 9.65 -2.96 6.90
CA LEU A 471 8.40 -3.49 6.63
C LEU A 471 7.21 -2.76 6.26
N GLU A 472 7.10 -1.61 6.23
CA GLU A 472 5.96 -0.94 5.68
C GLU A 472 6.27 -0.43 4.26
N ALA A 473 7.06 -1.24 3.54
CA ALA A 473 7.39 -1.05 2.15
C ALA A 473 7.25 -2.36 1.40
N ASP A 474 6.75 -2.31 0.19
CA ASP A 474 6.59 -3.51 -0.62
C ASP A 474 7.95 -4.03 -1.11
N MET A 475 8.13 -5.32 -1.03
CA MET A 475 9.29 -6.05 -1.56
C MET A 475 9.08 -6.37 -3.03
N ALA A 476 10.17 -6.79 -3.71
CA ALA A 476 10.09 -7.30 -5.06
C ALA A 476 10.84 -8.64 -5.20
N TYR A 477 10.42 -9.47 -6.16
CA TYR A 477 11.00 -10.80 -6.41
C TYR A 477 10.98 -11.12 -7.90
N ASP A 478 12.16 -11.36 -8.49
CA ASP A 478 12.33 -11.63 -9.92
C ASP A 478 12.39 -13.12 -10.30
N GLY A 479 12.31 -14.00 -9.32
CA GLY A 479 12.42 -15.46 -9.49
C GLY A 479 13.76 -16.01 -9.01
N GLU A 480 14.78 -15.18 -8.83
CA GLU A 480 16.11 -15.55 -8.35
C GLU A 480 16.52 -14.72 -7.13
N ARG A 481 16.08 -13.45 -7.08
CA ARG A 481 16.49 -12.49 -6.05
C ARG A 481 15.27 -11.89 -5.36
N LEU A 482 15.39 -11.73 -4.06
CA LEU A 482 14.44 -11.00 -3.24
C LEU A 482 15.00 -9.62 -2.91
N TYR A 483 14.26 -8.57 -3.26
CA TYR A 483 14.62 -7.19 -2.98
C TYR A 483 13.78 -6.66 -1.83
N LEU A 484 14.44 -6.09 -0.82
CA LEU A 484 13.77 -5.54 0.36
C LEU A 484 14.45 -4.25 0.83
N GLY A 485 13.72 -3.44 1.59
CA GLY A 485 14.26 -2.23 2.19
C GLY A 485 14.17 -2.25 3.71
N SER A 486 15.18 -1.72 4.38
CA SER A 486 15.11 -1.38 5.79
C SER A 486 14.99 0.12 5.97
N TYR A 487 14.31 0.52 7.04
CA TYR A 487 14.11 1.92 7.37
C TYR A 487 14.41 2.14 8.86
N ASN A 488 15.44 2.91 9.16
CA ASN A 488 15.76 3.33 10.50
C ASN A 488 15.22 4.73 10.75
N MET A 489 14.17 4.80 11.55
CA MET A 489 13.62 6.03 12.08
C MET A 489 13.83 6.03 13.61
N PRO A 490 14.96 6.51 14.09
CA PRO A 490 15.25 6.48 15.52
C PRO A 490 14.30 7.39 16.26
N VAL A 491 13.69 6.85 17.30
CA VAL A 491 12.84 7.59 18.23
C VAL A 491 13.32 7.41 19.66
N THR A 492 13.18 8.43 20.48
CA THR A 492 13.43 8.32 21.89
C THR A 492 12.12 7.97 22.58
N VAL A 493 12.10 6.85 23.27
CA VAL A 493 10.93 6.38 24.01
C VAL A 493 11.11 6.70 25.48
N VAL A 494 10.10 7.32 26.06
CA VAL A 494 10.01 7.53 27.51
C VAL A 494 9.00 6.58 28.09
N SER A 495 9.44 5.70 28.97
CA SER A 495 8.60 4.75 29.69
C SER A 495 8.24 5.33 31.05
N PRO A 496 6.97 5.61 31.38
CA PRO A 496 6.58 6.15 32.67
C PRO A 496 6.71 5.11 33.78
N GLU A 497 6.87 5.58 35.01
CA GLU A 497 6.97 4.73 36.19
C GLU A 497 5.66 3.99 36.50
N TYR A 498 4.52 4.57 36.13
CA TYR A 498 3.19 4.03 36.42
C TYR A 498 2.41 3.81 35.13
N PRO A 499 2.20 2.53 34.74
CA PRO A 499 1.51 2.18 33.50
C PRO A 499 0.04 2.56 33.46
N GLU A 500 -0.63 2.72 34.61
CA GLU A 500 -2.04 3.13 34.71
C GLU A 500 -2.27 4.57 34.26
N ASP A 501 -1.26 5.42 34.30
CA ASP A 501 -1.34 6.82 33.87
C ASP A 501 -1.13 6.95 32.35
N PHE A 502 -0.77 5.86 31.69
CA PHE A 502 -0.46 5.83 30.28
C PHE A 502 -1.61 5.27 29.47
N GLY A 503 -2.08 6.06 28.52
CA GLY A 503 -2.87 5.53 27.42
C GLY A 503 -2.02 4.56 26.57
N ASN A 504 -2.58 4.03 25.51
CA ASN A 504 -1.99 2.99 24.67
C ASN A 504 -0.82 3.45 23.78
N GLN A 505 -0.03 4.43 24.14
CA GLN A 505 1.02 4.95 23.25
C GLN A 505 2.31 5.26 24.01
N LEU A 506 3.42 4.88 23.42
CA LEU A 506 4.74 5.32 23.82
C LEU A 506 4.86 6.83 23.59
N VAL A 507 5.41 7.55 24.56
CA VAL A 507 5.81 8.94 24.31
C VAL A 507 7.10 8.92 23.49
N MET A 508 6.96 9.28 22.24
CA MET A 508 8.09 9.38 21.33
C MET A 508 8.56 10.83 21.27
N LEU A 509 9.83 11.02 21.50
CA LEU A 509 10.47 12.33 21.40
C LEU A 509 11.35 12.38 20.16
N PRO A 510 11.46 13.55 19.51
CA PRO A 510 12.44 13.73 18.45
C PRO A 510 13.85 13.35 18.91
N THR A 511 14.59 12.69 18.05
CA THR A 511 15.98 12.32 18.28
C THR A 511 16.91 13.17 17.42
N SER A 512 18.17 13.27 17.84
CA SER A 512 19.23 13.88 17.04
C SER A 512 19.83 12.91 16.01
N HIS A 513 19.43 11.65 16.02
CA HIS A 513 19.94 10.68 15.07
C HIS A 513 19.25 10.82 13.72
N PRO A 514 20.00 10.80 12.61
CA PRO A 514 19.43 10.89 11.28
C PRO A 514 18.63 9.62 10.95
N THR A 515 17.58 9.81 10.19
CA THR A 515 16.87 8.72 9.49
C THR A 515 17.73 8.20 8.35
N ASN A 516 17.73 6.90 8.11
CA ASN A 516 18.37 6.30 6.95
C ASN A 516 17.65 5.04 6.51
N SER A 517 18.00 4.56 5.34
CA SER A 517 17.43 3.34 4.75
C SER A 517 18.50 2.57 4.00
N SER A 518 18.29 1.29 3.86
CA SER A 518 19.10 0.44 2.99
C SER A 518 18.21 -0.46 2.16
N ILE A 519 18.58 -0.67 0.91
CA ILE A 519 17.95 -1.62 -0.01
C ILE A 519 18.91 -2.78 -0.16
N TYR A 520 18.38 -4.01 -0.10
CA TYR A 520 19.13 -5.24 -0.19
C TYR A 520 18.61 -6.12 -1.30
N ALA A 521 19.49 -6.89 -1.93
CA ALA A 521 19.11 -8.07 -2.69
C ALA A 521 19.64 -9.30 -1.96
N LEU A 522 18.77 -10.30 -1.80
CA LEU A 522 19.09 -11.59 -1.24
C LEU A 522 18.96 -12.69 -2.29
N ASP A 523 19.82 -13.66 -2.23
CA ASP A 523 19.62 -14.95 -2.88
C ASP A 523 18.43 -15.66 -2.22
N THR A 524 17.46 -16.11 -3.00
CA THR A 524 16.21 -16.65 -2.45
C THR A 524 16.35 -18.05 -1.87
N ASP A 525 17.29 -18.86 -2.37
CA ASP A 525 17.48 -20.22 -1.86
C ASP A 525 18.23 -20.23 -0.54
N THR A 526 19.15 -19.29 -0.34
CA THR A 526 20.02 -19.27 0.84
C THR A 526 19.71 -18.16 1.85
N GLY A 527 19.04 -17.09 1.41
CA GLY A 527 18.87 -15.88 2.21
C GLY A 527 20.14 -15.06 2.37
N GLU A 528 21.21 -15.38 1.61
CA GLU A 528 22.47 -14.61 1.66
C GLU A 528 22.32 -13.25 0.95
N GLU A 529 22.96 -12.21 1.53
CA GLU A 529 23.00 -10.87 0.95
C GLU A 529 23.91 -10.85 -0.27
N LEU A 530 23.36 -10.49 -1.44
CA LEU A 530 24.09 -10.35 -2.68
C LEU A 530 24.69 -8.94 -2.83
N TRP A 531 23.90 -7.91 -2.51
CA TRP A 531 24.34 -6.52 -2.51
C TRP A 531 23.45 -5.64 -1.61
N ARG A 532 23.93 -4.44 -1.35
CA ARG A 532 23.29 -3.43 -0.52
C ARG A 532 23.49 -2.03 -1.09
N PHE A 533 22.43 -1.22 -1.03
CA PHE A 533 22.44 0.19 -1.40
C PHE A 533 21.95 1.04 -0.22
N PHE A 534 22.76 1.98 0.26
CA PHE A 534 22.47 2.82 1.42
C PHE A 534 21.94 4.20 1.02
N ILE A 535 20.88 4.67 1.68
CA ILE A 535 20.28 6.00 1.51
C ILE A 535 20.42 6.77 2.82
N ASP A 536 21.27 7.78 2.82
CA ASP A 536 21.52 8.64 4.00
C ASP A 536 20.46 9.73 4.13
N GLY A 537 20.01 9.99 5.34
CA GLY A 537 19.10 11.09 5.67
C GLY A 537 17.66 10.94 5.20
N ALA A 538 17.27 9.78 4.66
CA ALA A 538 15.94 9.56 4.15
C ALA A 538 15.34 8.20 4.52
N GLY A 539 14.01 8.16 4.63
CA GLY A 539 13.23 6.95 4.82
C GLY A 539 12.84 6.29 3.50
N PHE A 540 12.83 4.97 3.48
CA PHE A 540 12.27 4.17 2.40
C PHE A 540 10.98 3.50 2.87
N ARG A 541 9.87 3.81 2.20
CA ARG A 541 8.55 3.23 2.49
C ARG A 541 7.66 3.15 1.25
N GLY A 542 8.23 3.40 0.07
CA GLY A 542 7.50 3.50 -1.18
C GLY A 542 7.22 2.17 -1.87
N GLY A 543 7.91 1.11 -1.51
CA GLY A 543 7.85 -0.18 -2.19
C GLY A 543 8.80 -0.29 -3.39
N LEU A 544 9.33 -1.48 -3.59
CA LEU A 544 10.25 -1.80 -4.67
C LEU A 544 9.51 -2.37 -5.88
N THR A 545 10.08 -2.14 -7.04
CA THR A 545 9.67 -2.77 -8.29
C THR A 545 10.91 -3.27 -9.01
N VAL A 546 10.85 -4.45 -9.57
CA VAL A 546 11.91 -4.97 -10.44
C VAL A 546 11.38 -5.22 -11.85
N SER A 547 12.10 -4.78 -12.87
CA SER A 547 11.72 -4.99 -14.26
C SER A 547 12.88 -4.66 -15.20
N GLY A 548 13.11 -5.47 -16.23
CA GLY A 548 14.14 -5.24 -17.22
C GLY A 548 15.56 -5.17 -16.66
N GLY A 549 15.85 -5.86 -15.55
CA GLY A 549 17.14 -5.79 -14.86
C GLY A 549 17.33 -4.52 -14.01
N VAL A 550 16.28 -3.74 -13.79
CA VAL A 550 16.30 -2.49 -13.02
C VAL A 550 15.45 -2.65 -11.75
N VAL A 551 15.98 -2.25 -10.60
CA VAL A 551 15.23 -2.08 -9.36
C VAL A 551 14.87 -0.60 -9.20
N TYR A 552 13.57 -0.31 -9.15
CA TYR A 552 13.02 1.04 -8.96
C TYR A 552 12.79 1.28 -7.48
N VAL A 553 13.43 2.32 -6.94
CA VAL A 553 13.44 2.65 -5.52
C VAL A 553 12.91 4.06 -5.31
N PRO A 554 11.59 4.23 -5.07
CA PRO A 554 11.04 5.52 -4.68
C PRO A 554 11.43 5.82 -3.23
N SER A 555 11.98 7.01 -2.98
CA SER A 555 12.55 7.37 -1.68
C SER A 555 11.96 8.65 -1.09
N GLY A 556 11.95 8.72 0.23
CA GLY A 556 11.46 9.86 0.99
C GLY A 556 12.23 11.17 0.79
N ASP A 557 13.43 11.13 0.22
CA ASP A 557 14.19 12.31 -0.20
C ASP A 557 13.74 12.93 -1.52
N GLY A 558 12.73 12.33 -2.16
CA GLY A 558 12.16 12.79 -3.42
C GLY A 558 12.89 12.30 -4.67
N TRP A 559 13.76 11.31 -4.53
CA TRP A 559 14.39 10.65 -5.65
C TRP A 559 13.74 9.30 -5.96
N LEU A 560 13.58 9.01 -7.24
CA LEU A 560 13.43 7.67 -7.76
C LEU A 560 14.82 7.19 -8.18
N TYR A 561 15.40 6.26 -7.43
CA TYR A 561 16.65 5.62 -7.82
C TYR A 561 16.35 4.42 -8.72
N LEU A 562 17.17 4.25 -9.75
CA LEU A 562 17.15 3.14 -10.70
C LEU A 562 18.45 2.38 -10.50
N LEU A 563 18.36 1.20 -9.89
CA LEU A 563 19.53 0.38 -9.57
C LEU A 563 19.64 -0.81 -10.51
N ASN A 564 20.86 -1.21 -10.81
CA ASN A 564 21.09 -2.49 -11.46
C ASN A 564 20.67 -3.64 -10.54
N SER A 565 19.82 -4.54 -11.00
CA SER A 565 19.27 -5.63 -10.19
C SER A 565 20.31 -6.66 -9.74
N GLU A 566 21.43 -6.79 -10.47
CA GLU A 566 22.48 -7.75 -10.14
C GLU A 566 23.54 -7.19 -9.19
N THR A 567 23.81 -5.86 -9.26
CA THR A 567 24.94 -5.26 -8.53
C THR A 567 24.54 -4.22 -7.49
N GLY A 568 23.31 -3.68 -7.55
CA GLY A 568 22.86 -2.57 -6.71
C GLY A 568 23.46 -1.21 -7.09
N GLU A 569 24.26 -1.13 -8.18
CA GLU A 569 24.82 0.12 -8.63
C GLU A 569 23.74 1.03 -9.23
N ILE A 570 23.90 2.36 -9.02
CA ILE A 570 22.99 3.35 -9.58
C ILE A 570 23.17 3.42 -11.09
N LEU A 571 22.15 3.03 -11.86
CA LEU A 571 22.06 3.28 -13.30
C LEU A 571 21.67 4.74 -13.57
N SER A 572 20.68 5.24 -12.82
CA SER A 572 20.18 6.60 -12.96
C SER A 572 19.37 7.00 -11.74
N LYS A 573 19.00 8.27 -11.63
CA LYS A 573 18.04 8.76 -10.64
C LYS A 573 17.25 9.96 -11.16
N ARG A 574 16.00 10.10 -10.71
CA ARG A 574 15.10 11.21 -11.08
C ARG A 574 14.58 11.89 -9.84
N SER A 575 14.68 13.23 -9.79
CA SER A 575 14.18 14.02 -8.67
C SER A 575 12.77 14.53 -8.98
N PHE A 576 11.89 14.39 -8.00
CA PHE A 576 10.52 14.90 -8.04
C PHE A 576 10.32 16.08 -7.08
N GLY A 577 11.33 16.42 -6.28
CA GLY A 577 11.28 17.54 -5.33
C GLY A 577 10.34 17.32 -4.13
N ILE A 578 9.76 16.12 -4.01
CA ILE A 578 8.85 15.72 -2.94
C ILE A 578 9.01 14.23 -2.67
N GLY A 579 8.92 13.81 -1.41
CA GLY A 579 9.06 12.40 -1.02
C GLY A 579 8.12 11.47 -1.79
N LEU A 580 8.65 10.35 -2.22
CA LEU A 580 7.94 9.29 -2.93
C LEU A 580 7.62 8.17 -1.93
N TRP A 581 6.32 7.93 -1.72
CA TRP A 581 5.82 7.03 -0.69
C TRP A 581 4.97 5.88 -1.26
N THR A 582 4.96 5.75 -2.59
CA THR A 582 4.25 4.68 -3.29
C THR A 582 5.20 3.96 -4.23
N GLN A 583 4.89 2.70 -4.49
CA GLN A 583 5.58 1.89 -5.48
C GLN A 583 5.51 2.54 -6.87
N ALA A 584 6.62 2.54 -7.60
CA ALA A 584 6.63 2.85 -9.02
C ALA A 584 6.09 1.63 -9.79
N THR A 585 5.20 1.86 -10.75
CA THR A 585 4.59 0.78 -11.55
C THR A 585 4.94 0.92 -13.02
N ILE A 586 4.87 -0.17 -13.76
CA ILE A 586 5.33 -0.22 -15.16
C ILE A 586 4.28 -0.89 -16.02
N GLY A 587 3.91 -0.24 -17.11
CA GLY A 587 2.98 -0.79 -18.07
C GLY A 587 2.96 -0.01 -19.38
N ALA A 588 2.29 -0.56 -20.38
CA ALA A 588 2.18 0.08 -21.69
C ALA A 588 1.00 1.04 -21.74
N ASP A 589 1.17 2.16 -22.41
CA ASP A 589 0.08 3.07 -22.71
C ASP A 589 -0.79 2.58 -23.86
N SER A 590 -1.82 3.35 -24.23
CA SER A 590 -2.76 3.02 -25.31
C SER A 590 -2.12 2.98 -26.70
N GLN A 591 -0.87 3.44 -26.84
CA GLN A 591 -0.09 3.39 -28.08
C GLN A 591 0.92 2.22 -28.09
N GLY A 592 1.02 1.49 -26.97
CA GLY A 592 1.97 0.40 -26.77
C GLY A 592 3.34 0.84 -26.28
N ASP A 593 3.52 2.12 -25.94
CA ASP A 593 4.76 2.63 -25.39
C ASP A 593 4.86 2.31 -23.90
N MET A 594 5.96 1.65 -23.51
CA MET A 594 6.23 1.32 -22.12
C MET A 594 6.52 2.58 -21.29
N LYS A 595 5.85 2.69 -20.14
CA LYS A 595 5.98 3.80 -19.21
C LYS A 595 6.20 3.34 -17.77
N VAL A 596 6.86 4.20 -16.99
CA VAL A 596 6.97 4.07 -15.53
C VAL A 596 6.07 5.14 -14.91
N PHE A 597 5.20 4.74 -13.99
CA PHE A 597 4.26 5.62 -13.32
C PHE A 597 4.64 5.81 -11.86
N VAL A 598 4.58 7.04 -11.39
CA VAL A 598 4.90 7.42 -10.01
C VAL A 598 3.82 8.35 -9.49
N ASN A 599 3.35 8.08 -8.28
CA ASN A 599 2.50 9.00 -7.54
C ASN A 599 3.33 9.86 -6.58
N THR A 600 2.96 11.12 -6.45
CA THR A 600 3.58 12.07 -5.54
C THR A 600 2.55 12.68 -4.60
N GLY A 601 3.03 13.25 -3.50
CA GLY A 601 2.18 13.88 -2.50
C GLY A 601 1.35 12.85 -1.73
N GLY A 602 0.40 13.36 -0.97
CA GLY A 602 -0.46 12.50 -0.17
C GLY A 602 0.15 12.07 1.15
N MET A 603 -0.61 11.30 1.86
CA MET A 603 -0.24 10.72 3.14
C MET A 603 -0.28 9.21 2.98
N SER A 604 0.88 8.57 3.01
CA SER A 604 0.91 7.16 3.36
C SER A 604 0.78 7.04 4.89
N ILE A 605 0.48 5.87 5.40
CA ILE A 605 0.58 5.58 6.85
C ILE A 605 1.97 6.03 7.37
N ALA A 606 2.97 6.01 6.49
CA ALA A 606 4.34 6.44 6.75
C ALA A 606 4.55 7.93 6.97
N SER A 607 3.71 8.75 6.41
CA SER A 607 3.92 10.21 6.41
C SER A 607 2.95 10.91 7.37
N TRP A 608 2.78 10.42 8.56
CA TRP A 608 2.01 11.08 9.60
C TRP A 608 2.43 12.55 9.72
N GLY A 609 1.58 13.45 9.22
CA GLY A 609 1.81 14.89 9.29
C GLY A 609 2.13 15.62 8.00
N GLN A 610 2.31 14.96 6.86
CA GLN A 610 2.47 15.65 5.56
C GLN A 610 1.12 15.94 4.88
N THR A 611 0.17 16.46 5.62
CA THR A 611 -1.07 17.00 5.07
C THR A 611 -0.79 18.34 4.39
N GLY A 612 -1.22 18.49 3.15
CA GLY A 612 -1.18 19.77 2.46
C GLY A 612 -0.17 19.90 1.32
N ILE A 613 0.49 18.82 0.93
CA ILE A 613 1.34 18.81 -0.27
C ILE A 613 0.52 18.34 -1.46
N PRO A 614 0.41 19.16 -2.53
CA PRO A 614 -0.26 18.74 -3.76
C PRO A 614 0.42 17.51 -4.35
N GLY A 615 -0.38 16.51 -4.70
CA GLY A 615 0.10 15.31 -5.35
C GLY A 615 -0.23 15.29 -6.84
N ALA A 616 0.46 14.41 -7.54
CA ALA A 616 0.25 14.18 -8.96
C ALA A 616 0.57 12.74 -9.33
N MET A 617 -0.08 12.23 -10.37
CA MET A 617 0.34 11.07 -11.12
C MET A 617 1.29 11.52 -12.22
N ILE A 618 2.44 10.88 -12.36
CA ILE A 618 3.49 11.23 -13.30
C ILE A 618 3.85 10.01 -14.12
N ALA A 619 3.92 10.15 -15.43
CA ALA A 619 4.44 9.11 -16.33
C ALA A 619 5.81 9.50 -16.86
N LEU A 620 6.74 8.55 -16.77
CA LEU A 620 8.04 8.59 -17.41
C LEU A 620 8.04 7.61 -18.58
N GLY A 621 8.73 7.95 -19.65
CA GLY A 621 8.94 7.07 -20.81
C GLY A 621 10.30 7.31 -21.41
N LEU A 622 10.74 6.43 -22.31
CA LEU A 622 12.01 6.63 -23.01
C LEU A 622 11.95 7.90 -23.88
N GLY A 623 13.02 8.69 -23.85
CA GLY A 623 13.21 9.82 -24.74
C GLY A 623 13.36 9.37 -26.20
N ASP A 624 12.98 10.22 -27.15
CA ASP A 624 13.28 9.99 -28.55
C ASP A 624 14.80 10.08 -28.74
N GLU A 625 15.43 9.11 -29.41
CA GLU A 625 16.88 9.12 -29.70
C GLU A 625 17.32 10.39 -30.47
N SER A 626 16.39 11.11 -31.09
CA SER A 626 16.63 12.35 -31.82
C SER A 626 16.75 13.60 -30.95
N SER A 627 16.45 13.54 -29.64
CA SER A 627 16.44 14.69 -28.74
C SER A 627 17.68 14.81 -27.84
N VAL A 628 18.74 14.06 -28.07
CA VAL A 628 20.01 14.30 -27.41
C VAL A 628 20.63 15.58 -27.97
N VAL A 629 20.10 16.72 -27.58
CA VAL A 629 20.85 17.95 -27.61
C VAL A 629 21.90 17.82 -26.52
N ILE A 630 23.12 17.49 -26.93
CA ILE A 630 24.28 17.68 -26.06
C ILE A 630 24.32 19.19 -25.79
N SER A 631 23.75 19.62 -24.68
CA SER A 631 24.05 20.96 -24.17
C SER A 631 25.53 20.92 -23.81
N GLU A 632 26.38 21.55 -24.61
CA GLU A 632 27.72 21.88 -24.18
C GLU A 632 27.61 22.47 -22.78
N GLU A 633 28.37 21.92 -21.85
CA GLU A 633 28.49 22.41 -20.50
C GLU A 633 28.85 23.91 -20.57
N VAL A 634 27.86 24.77 -20.38
CA VAL A 634 28.16 26.16 -20.10
C VAL A 634 28.73 26.15 -18.68
N VAL A 635 30.05 26.14 -18.62
CA VAL A 635 30.78 26.40 -17.38
C VAL A 635 30.47 27.84 -17.00
N VAL A 636 29.40 28.01 -16.21
CA VAL A 636 29.12 29.29 -15.56
C VAL A 636 30.20 29.47 -14.48
N ALA A 637 31.17 30.31 -14.75
CA ALA A 637 32.09 30.75 -13.73
C ALA A 637 31.26 31.37 -12.58
N PRO A 638 31.63 31.13 -11.29
CA PRO A 638 30.89 31.67 -10.17
C PRO A 638 30.81 33.17 -10.28
N ALA A 639 29.59 33.72 -10.34
CA ALA A 639 29.38 35.17 -10.42
C ALA A 639 29.87 35.84 -9.13
N ASP A 640 30.63 36.88 -9.28
CA ASP A 640 31.07 37.78 -8.20
C ASP A 640 29.83 38.48 -7.61
N PRO A 641 29.53 38.38 -6.31
CA PRO A 641 28.27 38.86 -5.71
C PRO A 641 28.09 40.36 -5.63
N ALA A 642 28.92 41.16 -6.30
CA ALA A 642 28.98 42.61 -6.12
C ALA A 642 28.70 43.52 -7.33
N ALA A 643 28.24 42.99 -8.50
CA ALA A 643 27.94 43.83 -9.64
C ALA A 643 26.39 43.97 -9.86
N PRO A 644 25.87 45.22 -9.93
CA PRO A 644 24.44 45.41 -10.27
C PRO A 644 24.17 45.15 -11.77
N VAL A 645 23.20 44.29 -12.04
CA VAL A 645 22.73 43.98 -13.40
C VAL A 645 22.10 45.21 -14.05
N SER A 646 22.51 45.55 -15.26
CA SER A 646 21.99 46.73 -15.98
C SER A 646 20.59 46.47 -16.54
N PRO A 647 19.71 47.51 -16.64
CA PRO A 647 18.34 47.33 -17.15
C PRO A 647 18.23 46.87 -18.61
N ALA A 648 19.29 46.93 -19.39
CA ALA A 648 19.33 46.52 -20.78
C ALA A 648 19.43 45.01 -20.94
N GLU A 649 20.09 44.30 -20.04
CA GLU A 649 20.17 42.82 -20.09
C GLU A 649 18.86 42.11 -19.74
N VAL A 650 18.02 42.73 -18.90
CA VAL A 650 16.70 42.19 -18.58
C VAL A 650 15.74 42.27 -19.77
N GLN A 651 15.91 43.25 -20.64
CA GLN A 651 15.04 43.43 -21.80
C GLN A 651 15.35 42.46 -22.94
N GLU A 652 16.58 42.00 -23.05
CA GLU A 652 16.97 40.99 -24.06
C GLU A 652 16.43 39.61 -23.72
N VAL A 653 16.43 39.20 -22.45
CA VAL A 653 15.86 37.95 -21.97
C VAL A 653 14.34 37.91 -22.12
N VAL A 654 13.65 39.04 -21.89
CA VAL A 654 12.19 39.12 -22.03
C VAL A 654 11.78 39.01 -23.53
N THR A 655 12.60 39.51 -24.45
CA THR A 655 12.32 39.44 -25.89
C THR A 655 12.53 38.03 -26.44
N GLU A 656 13.48 37.24 -25.91
CA GLU A 656 13.65 35.83 -26.26
C GLU A 656 12.50 34.97 -25.79
N ILE A 657 11.96 35.23 -24.61
CA ILE A 657 10.81 34.46 -24.05
C ILE A 657 9.52 34.74 -24.81
N GLU A 658 9.31 35.97 -25.34
CA GLU A 658 8.14 36.25 -26.17
C GLU A 658 8.19 35.60 -27.55
N THR A 659 9.38 35.32 -28.09
CA THR A 659 9.52 34.69 -29.44
C THR A 659 9.23 33.18 -29.40
N ILE A 660 9.35 32.51 -28.27
CA ILE A 660 9.03 31.08 -28.10
C ILE A 660 7.52 30.81 -27.99
N ARG A 661 6.69 31.86 -27.83
CA ARG A 661 5.25 31.72 -27.53
C ARG A 661 4.34 31.67 -28.75
N THR A 662 4.83 31.64 -29.99
CA THR A 662 4.02 31.86 -31.18
C THR A 662 3.99 30.73 -32.23
N GLU A 663 4.34 29.51 -31.93
CA GLU A 663 4.06 28.41 -32.87
C GLU A 663 3.30 27.26 -32.21
N THR A 664 2.03 27.51 -31.84
CA THR A 664 1.05 26.44 -31.67
C THR A 664 0.39 26.18 -33.02
N VAL A 665 0.83 25.20 -33.74
CA VAL A 665 0.19 24.72 -34.95
C VAL A 665 -1.12 24.05 -34.54
N ILE A 666 -2.23 24.76 -34.64
CA ILE A 666 -3.56 24.17 -34.47
C ILE A 666 -3.81 23.28 -35.69
N SER A 667 -4.11 21.99 -35.45
CA SER A 667 -4.37 21.05 -36.53
C SER A 667 -5.58 21.50 -37.40
N PRO A 668 -5.60 21.17 -38.69
CA PRO A 668 -6.74 21.49 -39.55
C PRO A 668 -8.09 20.94 -39.03
N LEU A 669 -8.04 19.85 -38.30
CA LEU A 669 -9.20 19.21 -37.67
C LEU A 669 -9.78 20.05 -36.51
N SER A 670 -8.93 20.69 -35.72
CA SER A 670 -9.33 21.60 -34.65
C SER A 670 -10.00 22.86 -35.20
N TYR A 671 -9.52 23.37 -36.31
CA TYR A 671 -10.19 24.48 -37.01
C TYR A 671 -11.58 24.09 -37.53
N LEU A 672 -11.72 22.88 -38.07
CA LEU A 672 -13.01 22.40 -38.56
C LEU A 672 -14.03 22.25 -37.41
N MET A 673 -13.59 21.74 -36.26
CA MET A 673 -14.45 21.58 -35.07
C MET A 673 -14.89 22.93 -34.49
N ILE A 674 -14.00 23.91 -34.47
CA ILE A 674 -14.36 25.28 -34.03
C ILE A 674 -15.39 25.90 -34.99
N ILE A 675 -15.23 25.77 -36.30
CA ILE A 675 -16.19 26.27 -37.29
C ILE A 675 -17.56 25.60 -37.15
N ILE A 676 -17.60 24.28 -36.97
CA ILE A 676 -18.84 23.53 -36.75
C ILE A 676 -19.54 24.01 -35.47
N SER A 677 -18.82 24.24 -34.39
CA SER A 677 -19.35 24.75 -33.13
C SER A 677 -19.99 26.14 -33.30
N PHE A 678 -19.35 27.04 -34.04
CA PHE A 678 -19.90 28.34 -34.32
C PHE A 678 -21.15 28.29 -35.21
N ILE A 679 -21.21 27.38 -36.18
CA ILE A 679 -22.37 27.16 -37.03
C ILE A 679 -23.56 26.64 -36.21
N VAL A 680 -23.33 25.67 -35.33
CA VAL A 680 -24.38 25.15 -34.45
C VAL A 680 -24.90 26.22 -33.48
N LEU A 681 -24.02 27.05 -32.92
CA LEU A 681 -24.42 28.15 -32.06
C LEU A 681 -25.24 29.19 -32.80
N ALA A 682 -24.86 29.57 -34.04
CA ALA A 682 -25.59 30.50 -34.87
C ALA A 682 -26.98 29.99 -35.26
N ILE A 683 -27.09 28.70 -35.59
CA ILE A 683 -28.40 28.08 -35.90
C ILE A 683 -29.29 28.02 -34.65
N SER A 684 -28.73 27.72 -33.50
CA SER A 684 -29.47 27.69 -32.22
C SER A 684 -29.98 29.10 -31.84
N ALA A 685 -29.14 30.14 -32.01
CA ALA A 685 -29.51 31.51 -31.73
C ALA A 685 -30.62 31.99 -32.69
N THR A 686 -30.57 31.62 -33.97
CA THR A 686 -31.60 32.00 -34.96
C THR A 686 -32.94 31.32 -34.66
N MET A 687 -32.93 30.07 -34.20
CA MET A 687 -34.16 29.36 -33.75
C MET A 687 -34.78 29.96 -32.49
N PHE A 688 -33.98 30.54 -31.62
CA PHE A 688 -34.48 31.19 -30.39
C PHE A 688 -35.09 32.56 -30.63
N ILE A 689 -34.69 33.28 -31.70
CA ILE A 689 -35.21 34.60 -32.08
C ILE A 689 -36.49 34.50 -32.93
N THR A 690 -36.75 33.30 -33.54
CA THR A 690 -37.91 33.07 -34.42
C THR A 690 -39.04 32.24 -33.79
N SER A 691 -38.88 31.85 -32.52
CA SER A 691 -39.93 31.24 -31.69
C SER A 691 -40.48 32.27 -30.70
#